data_4f6a45be99c39cdbd0f68703951cbb05
#
_entry.id   4f6a45be99c39cdbd0f68703951cbb05
#
_cell.length_a   1.000
_cell.length_b   1.000
_cell.length_c   1.000
_cell.angle_alpha   90.00
_cell.angle_beta   90.00
_cell.angle_gamma   90.00
#
_symmetry.space_group_name_H-M   'P 1'
#
loop_
_entity.id
_entity.type
_entity.pdbx_description
1 polymer ?
#
loop_
_entity_poly.entity_id
_entity_poly.type
_entity_poly.pdbx_seq_one_letter_code
_entity_poly.pdbx_strand_id
1 'polypeptide(L)'
;GDQKKAASSTAGVSQVLNRYTFASTLSHLRRTNTPIGRDGKLAKPRQLHNTHWGLVCPAVTPEGQACGLVKNLSLMCYVSVGSPSEPLIEFMINRGMEVVEEYEPLRYPHATKIFVNGVWCGVHSDPKHLVSQVLDTRRKSYLQYEVSLVRDIRDREFKVFSDAGRVMRPVFTVQQEDDHESGIAKGALVLTKDLVNKLAKEQAEPPEDPSMKIGWEGLIRAGTIEYLDAEEEETAMICMTPEDLDLYRMQKAGYVVDDDNTDDPNRRLKTKTNPTTHMYTHCEIHPSMILGICASIIPFPDHNQSPRNTYQSAMGKQAMGFFLTNYSRRMDTMANILYYPQKPLATTRSMEFLKFRELPAGQNAIVAIACYSGYNQEDSVIMNQSSIDRGLFRSLFFRSYSDQEKKVGLNYTEVFEKPFQQSTLRMKHGTYDKLDEDGIVAPGVRVSGEDIIIGKTAPIDQENQDLGTRTTVHQRRDISTPLRSTENGIVDSVIVTVNADNVKYVKVRVRTTKIPQIGDKFASRHGQKGTIGVTYRQEDMPFSREGVTPDIIINPHAIPSRMTIAHLIECLLSKVSTLEGMEGDATPFTDVTVDSVSELLRKHGYQSRGFEIMYNGHTGRKLRAQVFFGPTYYQRLRHMVDDKIHA
;
A
#
# COMPACT_ATOMS: atom_id res chain seq x y z
N GLY A 1 20.05 -18.18 -24.66
CA GLY A 1 19.47 -19.19 -23.86
C GLY A 1 18.72 -20.25 -24.63
N ASP A 2 18.56 -21.40 -24.03
CA ASP A 2 17.82 -22.52 -24.61
C ASP A 2 16.33 -22.17 -24.67
N GLN A 3 15.74 -22.15 -25.87
CA GLN A 3 14.32 -21.83 -26.08
C GLN A 3 13.39 -22.83 -25.38
N LYS A 4 13.78 -24.08 -25.23
CA LYS A 4 13.01 -25.10 -24.50
C LYS A 4 12.97 -24.82 -23.01
N LYS A 5 14.08 -24.37 -22.42
CA LYS A 5 14.12 -23.94 -21.01
C LYS A 5 13.32 -22.66 -20.79
N ALA A 6 13.40 -21.71 -21.72
CA ALA A 6 12.60 -20.48 -21.66
C ALA A 6 11.10 -20.77 -21.79
N ALA A 7 10.68 -21.73 -22.62
CA ALA A 7 9.28 -22.11 -22.79
C ALA A 7 8.71 -22.88 -21.60
N SER A 8 9.55 -23.59 -20.83
CA SER A 8 9.14 -24.34 -19.64
C SER A 8 9.14 -23.53 -18.36
N SER A 9 9.78 -22.36 -18.34
CA SER A 9 9.82 -21.48 -17.17
C SER A 9 8.63 -20.54 -17.12
N THR A 10 8.11 -20.32 -15.90
CA THR A 10 7.03 -19.35 -15.67
C THR A 10 7.64 -17.96 -15.56
N ALA A 11 7.22 -17.05 -16.46
CA ALA A 11 7.65 -15.65 -16.42
C ALA A 11 6.95 -14.88 -15.30
N GLY A 12 7.62 -13.87 -14.74
CA GLY A 12 7.03 -12.96 -13.76
C GLY A 12 7.02 -13.46 -12.32
N VAL A 13 7.60 -14.61 -12.04
CA VAL A 13 7.70 -15.15 -10.67
C VAL A 13 8.70 -14.35 -9.84
N SER A 14 9.86 -14.05 -10.43
CA SER A 14 10.87 -13.18 -9.83
C SER A 14 10.76 -11.79 -10.43
N GLN A 15 10.63 -10.78 -9.58
CA GLN A 15 10.48 -9.39 -9.99
C GLN A 15 11.40 -8.50 -9.17
N VAL A 16 11.90 -7.43 -9.79
CA VAL A 16 12.67 -6.41 -9.07
C VAL A 16 11.73 -5.67 -8.12
N LEU A 17 12.10 -5.61 -6.85
CA LEU A 17 11.27 -4.98 -5.82
C LEU A 17 11.15 -3.47 -6.08
N ASN A 18 9.92 -2.98 -6.04
CA ASN A 18 9.63 -1.55 -6.22
C ASN A 18 10.11 -0.77 -4.99
N ARG A 19 11.06 0.14 -5.21
CA ARG A 19 11.63 1.01 -4.16
C ARG A 19 11.33 2.49 -4.42
N TYR A 20 10.21 2.78 -5.06
CA TYR A 20 9.85 4.17 -5.36
C TYR A 20 9.40 4.93 -4.12
N THR A 21 8.53 4.33 -3.33
CA THR A 21 8.10 4.82 -2.02
C THR A 21 7.91 3.63 -1.08
N PHE A 22 7.89 3.88 0.22
CA PHE A 22 7.77 2.80 1.21
C PHE A 22 6.44 2.03 1.04
N ALA A 23 5.35 2.76 0.79
CA ALA A 23 4.05 2.14 0.54
C ALA A 23 4.05 1.24 -0.71
N SER A 24 4.75 1.64 -1.77
CA SER A 24 4.86 0.81 -2.98
C SER A 24 5.64 -0.48 -2.72
N THR A 25 6.68 -0.41 -1.89
CA THR A 25 7.45 -1.59 -1.47
C THR A 25 6.58 -2.58 -0.71
N LEU A 26 5.84 -2.10 0.30
CA LEU A 26 4.94 -2.93 1.09
C LEU A 26 3.86 -3.57 0.22
N SER A 27 3.26 -2.77 -0.66
CA SER A 27 2.23 -3.25 -1.58
C SER A 27 2.76 -4.31 -2.54
N HIS A 28 3.97 -4.14 -3.05
CA HIS A 28 4.60 -5.13 -3.95
C HIS A 28 4.83 -6.47 -3.27
N LEU A 29 5.25 -6.45 -2.00
CA LEU A 29 5.49 -7.67 -1.22
C LEU A 29 4.20 -8.44 -0.88
N ARG A 30 3.05 -7.78 -0.95
CA ARG A 30 1.74 -8.36 -0.62
C ARG A 30 0.85 -8.54 -1.85
N ARG A 31 1.45 -8.66 -3.01
CA ARG A 31 0.72 -8.75 -4.29
C ARG A 31 0.55 -10.20 -4.70
N THR A 32 -0.63 -10.51 -5.24
CA THR A 32 -0.96 -11.81 -5.81
C THR A 32 -1.22 -11.66 -7.30
N ASN A 33 -0.88 -12.69 -8.06
CA ASN A 33 -1.08 -12.70 -9.50
C ASN A 33 -1.86 -13.95 -9.93
N THR A 34 -2.82 -13.76 -10.81
CA THR A 34 -3.54 -14.85 -11.46
C THR A 34 -2.86 -15.14 -12.79
N PRO A 35 -2.32 -16.36 -13.01
CA PRO A 35 -1.51 -16.66 -14.19
C PRO A 35 -2.37 -16.99 -15.42
N ILE A 36 -3.34 -16.14 -15.73
CA ILE A 36 -4.21 -16.24 -16.91
C ILE A 36 -3.70 -15.27 -17.96
N GLY A 37 -3.76 -15.65 -19.24
CA GLY A 37 -3.39 -14.78 -20.34
C GLY A 37 -4.17 -13.46 -20.32
N ARG A 38 -3.48 -12.35 -20.48
CA ARG A 38 -4.06 -11.00 -20.44
C ARG A 38 -4.98 -10.73 -21.63
N ASP A 39 -4.81 -11.46 -22.70
CA ASP A 39 -5.63 -11.37 -23.93
C ASP A 39 -6.94 -12.16 -23.84
N GLY A 40 -7.11 -12.96 -22.79
CA GLY A 40 -8.30 -13.73 -22.54
C GLY A 40 -9.52 -12.86 -22.25
N LYS A 41 -10.67 -13.20 -22.85
CA LYS A 41 -11.92 -12.45 -22.71
C LYS A 41 -12.79 -12.93 -21.54
N LEU A 42 -12.30 -13.82 -20.69
CA LEU A 42 -13.05 -14.31 -19.53
C LEU A 42 -13.18 -13.19 -18.48
N ALA A 43 -14.41 -12.82 -18.19
CA ALA A 43 -14.69 -11.75 -17.23
C ALA A 43 -14.67 -12.22 -15.77
N LYS A 44 -15.03 -13.48 -15.50
CA LYS A 44 -15.15 -13.98 -14.12
C LYS A 44 -13.90 -13.85 -13.25
N PRO A 45 -12.68 -14.20 -13.72
CA PRO A 45 -11.48 -14.06 -12.87
C PRO A 45 -11.16 -12.62 -12.50
N ARG A 46 -11.66 -11.65 -13.25
CA ARG A 46 -11.41 -10.21 -13.03
C ARG A 46 -12.40 -9.55 -12.08
N GLN A 47 -13.50 -10.23 -11.78
CA GLN A 47 -14.56 -9.67 -10.93
C GLN A 47 -14.19 -9.77 -9.46
N LEU A 48 -14.58 -8.75 -8.69
CA LEU A 48 -14.49 -8.78 -7.24
C LEU A 48 -15.64 -9.66 -6.70
N HIS A 49 -15.27 -10.76 -6.06
CA HIS A 49 -16.24 -11.70 -5.49
C HIS A 49 -16.49 -11.36 -4.02
N ASN A 50 -17.69 -11.67 -3.53
CA ASN A 50 -18.07 -11.42 -2.13
C ASN A 50 -17.17 -12.16 -1.13
N THR A 51 -16.64 -13.33 -1.51
CA THR A 51 -15.74 -14.13 -0.68
C THR A 51 -14.38 -13.52 -0.50
N HIS A 52 -14.05 -12.47 -1.23
CA HIS A 52 -12.80 -11.70 -1.05
C HIS A 52 -12.80 -10.81 0.19
N TRP A 53 -13.93 -10.68 0.87
CA TRP A 53 -14.04 -9.82 2.04
C TRP A 53 -12.97 -10.13 3.09
N GLY A 54 -12.17 -9.12 3.44
CA GLY A 54 -11.11 -9.24 4.43
C GLY A 54 -9.88 -10.04 3.98
N LEU A 55 -9.90 -10.63 2.80
CA LEU A 55 -8.79 -11.40 2.24
C LEU A 55 -8.06 -10.66 1.13
N VAL A 56 -8.81 -10.02 0.25
CA VAL A 56 -8.28 -9.26 -0.89
C VAL A 56 -8.83 -7.84 -0.84
N CYS A 57 -7.97 -6.84 -1.02
CA CYS A 57 -8.38 -5.44 -1.04
C CYS A 57 -9.36 -5.19 -2.20
N PRO A 58 -10.52 -4.57 -1.93
CA PRO A 58 -11.51 -4.30 -2.98
C PRO A 58 -11.10 -3.16 -3.92
N ALA A 59 -10.16 -2.32 -3.53
CA ALA A 59 -9.78 -1.12 -4.27
C ALA A 59 -8.47 -1.26 -5.04
N VAL A 60 -7.46 -1.92 -4.47
CA VAL A 60 -6.13 -1.98 -5.06
C VAL A 60 -6.07 -3.03 -6.16
N THR A 61 -6.04 -2.57 -7.40
CA THR A 61 -5.86 -3.40 -8.59
C THR A 61 -5.28 -2.54 -9.72
N PRO A 62 -4.48 -3.10 -10.64
CA PRO A 62 -4.01 -2.34 -11.80
C PRO A 62 -5.15 -1.93 -12.72
N GLU A 63 -4.94 -0.86 -13.46
CA GLU A 63 -5.81 -0.45 -14.56
C GLU A 63 -5.37 -1.12 -15.86
N GLY A 64 -6.31 -1.38 -16.77
CA GLY A 64 -6.01 -1.91 -18.10
C GLY A 64 -6.02 -3.44 -18.17
N GLN A 65 -5.05 -4.02 -18.87
CA GLN A 65 -5.02 -5.46 -19.19
C GLN A 65 -5.00 -6.37 -17.95
N ALA A 66 -4.36 -5.96 -16.90
CA ALA A 66 -4.20 -6.76 -15.67
C ALA A 66 -5.28 -6.47 -14.62
N CYS A 67 -6.27 -5.63 -14.94
CA CYS A 67 -7.32 -5.26 -13.99
C CYS A 67 -8.06 -6.50 -13.46
N GLY A 68 -8.09 -6.64 -12.14
CA GLY A 68 -8.73 -7.76 -11.46
C GLY A 68 -7.93 -9.05 -11.42
N LEU A 69 -6.88 -9.19 -12.24
CA LEU A 69 -6.01 -10.38 -12.26
C LEU A 69 -4.84 -10.25 -11.28
N VAL A 70 -4.36 -9.04 -11.07
CA VAL A 70 -3.38 -8.74 -10.03
C VAL A 70 -4.15 -8.17 -8.84
N LYS A 71 -4.03 -8.82 -7.69
CA LYS A 71 -4.75 -8.47 -6.47
C LYS A 71 -3.77 -8.23 -5.34
N ASN A 72 -4.22 -7.55 -4.31
CA ASN A 72 -3.41 -7.24 -3.14
C ASN A 72 -4.10 -7.76 -1.89
N LEU A 73 -3.34 -8.33 -0.97
CA LEU A 73 -3.87 -8.85 0.28
C LEU A 73 -4.37 -7.71 1.17
N SER A 74 -5.47 -7.97 1.88
CA SER A 74 -5.96 -7.08 2.93
C SER A 74 -4.97 -7.03 4.09
N LEU A 75 -5.04 -5.98 4.92
CA LEU A 75 -4.04 -5.74 5.96
C LEU A 75 -3.86 -6.89 6.93
N MET A 76 -4.95 -7.53 7.38
CA MET A 76 -4.89 -8.63 8.34
C MET A 76 -4.95 -10.01 7.69
N CYS A 77 -4.93 -10.09 6.36
CA CYS A 77 -4.90 -11.37 5.66
C CYS A 77 -3.60 -12.12 5.95
N TYR A 78 -3.73 -13.36 6.32
CA TYR A 78 -2.63 -14.26 6.64
C TYR A 78 -2.60 -15.42 5.66
N VAL A 79 -1.41 -15.79 5.20
CA VAL A 79 -1.21 -16.99 4.36
C VAL A 79 -0.61 -18.08 5.24
N SER A 80 -1.24 -19.26 5.27
CA SER A 80 -0.80 -20.34 6.15
C SER A 80 0.58 -20.88 5.73
N VAL A 81 1.36 -21.24 6.73
CA VAL A 81 2.70 -21.82 6.56
C VAL A 81 2.64 -23.35 6.42
N GLY A 82 1.62 -23.95 7.04
CA GLY A 82 1.41 -25.38 7.06
C GLY A 82 1.90 -26.05 8.35
N SER A 83 1.25 -27.14 8.70
CA SER A 83 1.60 -27.96 9.86
C SER A 83 1.35 -29.44 9.55
N PRO A 84 2.03 -30.37 10.25
CA PRO A 84 1.81 -31.81 10.04
C PRO A 84 0.38 -32.23 10.40
N SER A 85 -0.19 -33.12 9.61
CA SER A 85 -1.55 -33.62 9.80
C SER A 85 -1.63 -34.90 10.68
N GLU A 86 -0.54 -35.63 10.84
CA GLU A 86 -0.53 -36.88 11.61
C GLU A 86 -1.03 -36.73 13.06
N PRO A 87 -0.59 -35.70 13.82
CA PRO A 87 -1.11 -35.52 15.19
C PRO A 87 -2.62 -35.26 15.22
N LEU A 88 -3.18 -34.60 14.20
CA LEU A 88 -4.62 -34.37 14.09
C LEU A 88 -5.40 -35.66 13.88
N ILE A 89 -4.90 -36.55 13.02
CA ILE A 89 -5.52 -37.84 12.73
C ILE A 89 -5.52 -38.70 13.99
N GLU A 90 -4.41 -38.77 14.71
CA GLU A 90 -4.31 -39.50 15.98
C GLU A 90 -5.25 -38.96 17.05
N PHE A 91 -5.35 -37.64 17.16
CA PHE A 91 -6.29 -37.02 18.10
C PHE A 91 -7.74 -37.39 17.78
N MET A 92 -8.12 -37.36 16.51
CA MET A 92 -9.47 -37.72 16.09
C MET A 92 -9.78 -39.21 16.30
N ILE A 93 -8.80 -40.09 16.07
CA ILE A 93 -8.92 -41.52 16.37
C ILE A 93 -9.21 -41.75 17.84
N ASN A 94 -8.50 -41.04 18.71
CA ASN A 94 -8.70 -41.12 20.17
C ASN A 94 -10.07 -40.60 20.59
N ARG A 95 -10.72 -39.77 19.76
CA ARG A 95 -12.05 -39.22 20.01
C ARG A 95 -13.17 -39.98 19.29
N GLY A 96 -12.90 -41.17 18.80
CA GLY A 96 -13.92 -42.05 18.24
C GLY A 96 -14.02 -42.07 16.71
N MET A 97 -13.05 -41.51 15.98
CA MET A 97 -12.97 -41.64 14.53
C MET A 97 -12.58 -43.07 14.16
N GLU A 98 -13.36 -43.70 13.30
CA GLU A 98 -13.02 -45.00 12.70
C GLU A 98 -12.22 -44.74 11.41
N VAL A 99 -11.09 -45.42 11.26
CA VAL A 99 -10.26 -45.33 10.04
C VAL A 99 -11.06 -45.89 8.86
N VAL A 100 -10.86 -45.30 7.68
CA VAL A 100 -11.61 -45.66 6.49
C VAL A 100 -11.47 -47.12 6.10
N GLU A 101 -10.32 -47.75 6.38
CA GLU A 101 -10.07 -49.18 6.10
C GLU A 101 -10.90 -50.11 6.98
N GLU A 102 -11.29 -49.69 8.18
CA GLU A 102 -12.08 -50.43 9.14
C GLU A 102 -13.58 -50.11 9.04
N TYR A 103 -13.95 -49.16 8.19
CA TYR A 103 -15.33 -48.70 8.09
C TYR A 103 -16.23 -49.67 7.34
N GLU A 104 -17.32 -50.05 7.97
CA GLU A 104 -18.38 -50.84 7.36
C GLU A 104 -19.65 -49.96 7.18
N PRO A 105 -20.07 -49.63 5.94
CA PRO A 105 -21.22 -48.76 5.69
C PRO A 105 -22.53 -49.24 6.28
N LEU A 106 -22.70 -50.53 6.44
CA LEU A 106 -23.92 -51.09 7.02
C LEU A 106 -24.07 -50.85 8.52
N ARG A 107 -22.95 -50.64 9.22
CA ARG A 107 -22.95 -50.41 10.67
C ARG A 107 -23.42 -49.02 11.05
N TYR A 108 -22.97 -48.02 10.30
CA TYR A 108 -23.30 -46.62 10.51
C TYR A 108 -23.61 -45.95 9.15
N PRO A 109 -24.83 -46.10 8.62
CA PRO A 109 -25.16 -45.57 7.31
C PRO A 109 -25.25 -44.04 7.25
N HIS A 110 -25.36 -43.39 8.41
CA HIS A 110 -25.43 -41.93 8.52
C HIS A 110 -24.18 -41.30 9.09
N ALA A 111 -23.05 -42.01 9.11
CA ALA A 111 -21.77 -41.49 9.61
C ALA A 111 -21.25 -40.35 8.75
N THR A 112 -20.65 -39.38 9.41
CA THR A 112 -20.02 -38.24 8.74
C THR A 112 -18.61 -38.61 8.28
N LYS A 113 -18.30 -38.33 7.04
CA LYS A 113 -16.97 -38.56 6.46
C LYS A 113 -16.02 -37.50 6.98
N ILE A 114 -14.80 -37.90 7.28
CA ILE A 114 -13.74 -37.01 7.76
C ILE A 114 -12.62 -36.95 6.72
N PHE A 115 -12.34 -35.73 6.26
CA PHE A 115 -11.27 -35.46 5.30
C PHE A 115 -10.17 -34.63 5.98
N VAL A 116 -8.94 -35.01 5.79
CA VAL A 116 -7.77 -34.24 6.24
C VAL A 116 -6.92 -33.92 5.02
N ASN A 117 -6.80 -32.63 4.72
CA ASN A 117 -6.07 -32.14 3.54
C ASN A 117 -6.52 -32.81 2.23
N GLY A 118 -7.84 -33.02 2.10
CA GLY A 118 -8.43 -33.63 0.92
C GLY A 118 -8.44 -35.15 0.87
N VAL A 119 -7.83 -35.82 1.84
CA VAL A 119 -7.79 -37.29 1.93
C VAL A 119 -8.88 -37.77 2.88
N TRP A 120 -9.69 -38.72 2.43
CA TRP A 120 -10.70 -39.34 3.27
C TRP A 120 -10.00 -40.28 4.30
N CYS A 121 -9.91 -39.80 5.54
CA CYS A 121 -9.20 -40.49 6.61
C CYS A 121 -10.08 -41.44 7.42
N GLY A 122 -11.37 -41.14 7.54
CA GLY A 122 -12.26 -41.95 8.37
C GLY A 122 -13.66 -41.45 8.41
N VAL A 123 -14.45 -41.99 9.36
CA VAL A 123 -15.83 -41.61 9.60
C VAL A 123 -16.05 -41.47 11.11
N HIS A 124 -17.09 -40.70 11.48
CA HIS A 124 -17.47 -40.52 12.88
C HIS A 124 -19.01 -40.58 13.00
N SER A 125 -19.49 -41.26 14.02
CA SER A 125 -20.93 -41.41 14.28
C SER A 125 -21.56 -40.17 14.94
N ASP A 126 -20.77 -39.42 15.71
CA ASP A 126 -21.20 -38.20 16.40
C ASP A 126 -20.30 -37.00 15.98
N PRO A 127 -20.56 -36.38 14.82
CA PRO A 127 -19.73 -35.30 14.31
C PRO A 127 -19.78 -34.05 15.18
N LYS A 128 -20.91 -33.78 15.83
CA LYS A 128 -21.06 -32.60 16.68
C LYS A 128 -20.06 -32.63 17.85
N HIS A 129 -19.93 -33.78 18.49
CA HIS A 129 -18.97 -33.97 19.59
C HIS A 129 -17.52 -33.84 19.11
N LEU A 130 -17.19 -34.52 18.01
CA LEU A 130 -15.84 -34.47 17.44
C LEU A 130 -15.44 -33.04 17.07
N VAL A 131 -16.30 -32.33 16.33
CA VAL A 131 -16.05 -30.95 15.91
C VAL A 131 -15.87 -30.01 17.10
N SER A 132 -16.71 -30.15 18.13
CA SER A 132 -16.60 -29.34 19.34
C SER A 132 -15.28 -29.59 20.10
N GLN A 133 -14.82 -30.83 20.15
CA GLN A 133 -13.55 -31.20 20.80
C GLN A 133 -12.34 -30.64 20.04
N VAL A 134 -12.33 -30.78 18.71
CA VAL A 134 -11.24 -30.28 17.88
C VAL A 134 -11.21 -28.75 17.90
N LEU A 135 -12.36 -28.10 17.84
CA LEU A 135 -12.48 -26.64 17.92
C LEU A 135 -11.98 -26.09 19.25
N ASP A 136 -12.37 -26.74 20.37
CA ASP A 136 -11.91 -26.36 21.70
C ASP A 136 -10.39 -26.50 21.84
N THR A 137 -9.84 -27.58 21.29
CA THR A 137 -8.40 -27.82 21.28
C THR A 137 -7.67 -26.73 20.48
N ARG A 138 -8.20 -26.31 19.34
CA ARG A 138 -7.65 -25.21 18.56
C ARG A 138 -7.71 -23.88 19.32
N ARG A 139 -8.84 -23.57 19.94
CA ARG A 139 -9.04 -22.33 20.72
C ARG A 139 -8.13 -22.24 21.94
N LYS A 140 -7.78 -23.37 22.55
CA LYS A 140 -6.84 -23.46 23.66
C LYS A 140 -5.36 -23.47 23.21
N SER A 141 -5.12 -23.39 21.91
CA SER A 141 -3.79 -23.38 21.28
C SER A 141 -3.00 -24.68 21.39
N TYR A 142 -3.65 -25.79 21.69
CA TYR A 142 -3.03 -27.12 21.58
C TYR A 142 -2.82 -27.53 20.14
N LEU A 143 -3.71 -27.08 19.24
CA LEU A 143 -3.49 -27.10 17.79
C LEU A 143 -3.05 -25.72 17.33
N GLN A 144 -2.32 -25.67 16.22
CA GLN A 144 -1.93 -24.39 15.63
C GLN A 144 -3.17 -23.63 15.15
N TYR A 145 -3.13 -22.31 15.31
CA TYR A 145 -4.26 -21.44 14.96
C TYR A 145 -4.62 -21.44 13.46
N GLU A 146 -3.70 -21.88 12.60
CA GLU A 146 -3.91 -21.93 11.16
C GLU A 146 -4.62 -23.20 10.66
N VAL A 147 -4.90 -24.15 11.55
CA VAL A 147 -5.69 -25.33 11.20
C VAL A 147 -7.15 -24.93 11.00
N SER A 148 -7.70 -25.24 9.84
CA SER A 148 -9.08 -24.91 9.48
C SER A 148 -10.00 -26.09 9.67
N LEU A 149 -11.18 -25.84 10.22
CA LEU A 149 -12.20 -26.85 10.52
C LEU A 149 -13.49 -26.48 9.79
N VAL A 150 -13.91 -27.30 8.83
CA VAL A 150 -15.10 -27.06 8.03
C VAL A 150 -16.07 -28.21 8.23
N ARG A 151 -17.22 -27.91 8.82
CA ARG A 151 -18.28 -28.90 8.97
C ARG A 151 -19.40 -28.61 8.00
N ASP A 152 -19.65 -29.54 7.08
CA ASP A 152 -20.80 -29.51 6.19
C ASP A 152 -21.87 -30.44 6.72
N ILE A 153 -22.90 -29.87 7.34
CA ILE A 153 -23.98 -30.63 7.97
C ILE A 153 -24.85 -31.32 6.89
N ARG A 154 -25.08 -30.64 5.77
CA ARG A 154 -25.94 -31.13 4.69
C ARG A 154 -25.36 -32.36 4.00
N ASP A 155 -24.06 -32.25 3.62
CA ASP A 155 -23.38 -33.34 2.90
C ASP A 155 -22.73 -34.36 3.84
N ARG A 156 -22.82 -34.15 5.16
CA ARG A 156 -22.23 -35.00 6.20
C ARG A 156 -20.74 -35.20 6.00
N GLU A 157 -20.03 -34.08 5.92
CA GLU A 157 -18.58 -34.06 5.77
C GLU A 157 -17.94 -33.15 6.84
N PHE A 158 -16.82 -33.59 7.36
CA PHE A 158 -15.97 -32.78 8.22
C PHE A 158 -14.60 -32.69 7.58
N LYS A 159 -14.18 -31.49 7.18
CA LYS A 159 -12.92 -31.25 6.49
C LYS A 159 -11.96 -30.50 7.41
N VAL A 160 -10.74 -31.00 7.50
CA VAL A 160 -9.67 -30.38 8.27
C VAL A 160 -8.55 -30.04 7.29
N PHE A 161 -8.10 -28.78 7.34
CA PHE A 161 -6.99 -28.31 6.50
C PHE A 161 -5.87 -27.80 7.38
N SER A 162 -4.66 -28.30 7.14
CA SER A 162 -3.44 -27.88 7.81
C SER A 162 -2.30 -27.57 6.85
N ASP A 163 -2.56 -27.57 5.55
CA ASP A 163 -1.57 -27.32 4.51
C ASP A 163 -1.19 -25.84 4.42
N ALA A 164 -0.12 -25.55 3.68
CA ALA A 164 0.34 -24.19 3.42
C ALA A 164 -0.44 -23.55 2.27
N GLY A 165 -0.40 -22.22 2.19
CA GLY A 165 -0.91 -21.49 1.04
C GLY A 165 -2.38 -21.09 1.10
N ARG A 166 -3.07 -21.38 2.19
CA ARG A 166 -4.44 -20.93 2.40
C ARG A 166 -4.47 -19.49 2.90
N VAL A 167 -5.36 -18.67 2.34
CA VAL A 167 -5.59 -17.31 2.82
C VAL A 167 -6.62 -17.33 3.94
N MET A 168 -6.35 -16.60 5.01
CA MET A 168 -7.22 -16.56 6.18
C MET A 168 -7.18 -15.18 6.84
N ARG A 169 -8.19 -14.91 7.64
CA ARG A 169 -8.28 -13.64 8.36
C ARG A 169 -8.73 -13.83 9.81
N PRO A 170 -8.26 -13.00 10.74
CA PRO A 170 -8.68 -13.07 12.13
C PRO A 170 -10.03 -12.40 12.35
N VAL A 171 -10.82 -12.97 13.23
CA VAL A 171 -12.10 -12.42 13.68
C VAL A 171 -12.25 -12.68 15.18
N PHE A 172 -13.08 -11.89 15.85
CA PHE A 172 -13.44 -12.16 17.25
C PHE A 172 -14.41 -13.35 17.32
N THR A 173 -14.26 -14.17 18.33
CA THR A 173 -15.15 -15.29 18.61
C THR A 173 -16.33 -14.86 19.49
N VAL A 174 -17.50 -15.41 19.20
CA VAL A 174 -18.72 -15.21 19.98
C VAL A 174 -18.99 -16.49 20.76
N GLN A 175 -19.29 -16.35 22.04
CA GLN A 175 -19.57 -17.47 22.91
C GLN A 175 -20.85 -18.20 22.46
N GLN A 176 -20.76 -19.51 22.25
CA GLN A 176 -21.89 -20.31 21.76
C GLN A 176 -22.72 -20.91 22.87
N GLU A 177 -22.13 -21.09 24.04
CA GLU A 177 -22.79 -21.64 25.24
C GLU A 177 -22.42 -20.80 26.46
N ASP A 178 -23.31 -20.78 27.47
CA ASP A 178 -23.01 -20.07 28.72
C ASP A 178 -21.80 -20.70 29.41
N ASP A 179 -20.81 -19.89 29.71
CA ASP A 179 -19.63 -20.32 30.47
C ASP A 179 -19.70 -19.74 31.87
N HIS A 180 -19.91 -20.63 32.87
CA HIS A 180 -20.03 -20.26 34.25
C HIS A 180 -18.67 -19.91 34.91
N GLU A 181 -17.55 -20.43 34.38
CA GLU A 181 -16.22 -20.17 34.91
C GLU A 181 -15.73 -18.77 34.56
N SER A 182 -15.93 -18.33 33.34
CA SER A 182 -15.52 -16.99 32.86
C SER A 182 -16.60 -15.92 33.02
N GLY A 183 -17.85 -16.33 33.28
CA GLY A 183 -18.99 -15.42 33.39
C GLY A 183 -19.49 -14.88 32.07
N ILE A 184 -19.07 -15.43 30.94
CA ILE A 184 -19.45 -14.98 29.61
C ILE A 184 -20.75 -15.68 29.20
N ALA A 185 -21.78 -14.88 28.89
CA ALA A 185 -23.08 -15.39 28.46
C ALA A 185 -23.06 -15.81 26.99
N LYS A 186 -23.96 -16.72 26.62
CA LYS A 186 -24.19 -17.11 25.23
C LYS A 186 -24.49 -15.89 24.36
N GLY A 187 -23.83 -15.78 23.22
CA GLY A 187 -24.01 -14.69 22.27
C GLY A 187 -23.16 -13.44 22.57
N ALA A 188 -22.40 -13.44 23.65
CA ALA A 188 -21.43 -12.36 23.95
C ALA A 188 -20.07 -12.65 23.34
N LEU A 189 -19.27 -11.60 23.12
CA LEU A 189 -17.87 -11.77 22.71
C LEU A 189 -17.08 -12.45 23.83
N VAL A 190 -16.18 -13.34 23.43
CA VAL A 190 -15.21 -13.94 24.36
C VAL A 190 -14.24 -12.86 24.87
N LEU A 191 -13.99 -11.83 24.07
CA LEU A 191 -13.22 -10.67 24.48
C LEU A 191 -14.00 -9.84 25.51
N THR A 192 -13.46 -9.69 26.70
CA THR A 192 -14.08 -8.92 27.79
C THR A 192 -13.41 -7.56 27.95
N LYS A 193 -14.11 -6.62 28.60
CA LYS A 193 -13.55 -5.30 28.91
C LYS A 193 -12.31 -5.39 29.81
N ASP A 194 -12.26 -6.37 30.70
CA ASP A 194 -11.10 -6.60 31.58
C ASP A 194 -9.86 -6.94 30.78
N LEU A 195 -9.99 -7.79 29.76
CA LEU A 195 -8.87 -8.15 28.89
C LEU A 195 -8.41 -6.96 28.04
N VAL A 196 -9.34 -6.14 27.54
CA VAL A 196 -9.03 -4.91 26.81
C VAL A 196 -8.26 -3.93 27.72
N ASN A 197 -8.68 -3.78 28.98
CA ASN A 197 -8.00 -2.93 29.95
C ASN A 197 -6.58 -3.43 30.28
N LYS A 198 -6.40 -4.74 30.40
CA LYS A 198 -5.08 -5.35 30.58
C LYS A 198 -4.16 -5.10 29.39
N LEU A 199 -4.68 -5.20 28.17
CA LEU A 199 -3.93 -4.89 26.96
C LEU A 199 -3.54 -3.41 26.90
N ALA A 200 -4.44 -2.51 27.26
CA ALA A 200 -4.17 -1.07 27.31
C ALA A 200 -3.07 -0.73 28.31
N LYS A 201 -3.10 -1.34 29.50
CA LYS A 201 -2.05 -1.16 30.50
C LYS A 201 -0.70 -1.71 30.03
N GLU A 202 -0.72 -2.85 29.37
CA GLU A 202 0.49 -3.46 28.82
C GLU A 202 1.11 -2.59 27.71
N GLN A 203 0.28 -1.97 26.89
CA GLN A 203 0.75 -1.07 25.83
C GLN A 203 1.33 0.23 26.40
N ALA A 204 0.76 0.75 27.48
CA ALA A 204 1.26 1.95 28.17
C ALA A 204 2.57 1.67 28.94
N GLU A 205 2.67 0.52 29.61
CA GLU A 205 3.83 0.09 30.38
C GLU A 205 4.18 -1.35 30.00
N PRO A 206 5.04 -1.56 28.96
CA PRO A 206 5.41 -2.92 28.57
C PRO A 206 6.10 -3.66 29.71
N PRO A 207 5.76 -4.95 29.95
CA PRO A 207 6.43 -5.74 30.99
C PRO A 207 7.91 -5.97 30.63
N GLU A 208 8.77 -6.01 31.61
CA GLU A 208 10.20 -6.24 31.45
C GLU A 208 10.50 -7.62 30.82
N ASP A 209 9.68 -8.60 31.15
CA ASP A 209 9.79 -9.95 30.61
C ASP A 209 8.85 -10.11 29.40
N PRO A 210 9.38 -10.31 28.17
CA PRO A 210 8.55 -10.53 26.98
C PRO A 210 7.61 -11.74 27.09
N SER A 211 7.93 -12.73 27.94
CA SER A 211 7.08 -13.92 28.12
C SER A 211 5.79 -13.63 28.90
N MET A 212 5.74 -12.54 29.66
CA MET A 212 4.54 -12.10 30.40
C MET A 212 3.61 -11.21 29.58
N LYS A 213 4.00 -10.90 28.36
CA LYS A 213 3.22 -10.07 27.47
C LYS A 213 2.02 -10.84 26.93
N ILE A 214 0.81 -10.27 27.05
CA ILE A 214 -0.40 -10.84 26.46
C ILE A 214 -0.29 -10.78 24.94
N GLY A 215 -0.22 -9.60 24.37
CA GLY A 215 -0.04 -9.38 22.96
C GLY A 215 -1.09 -10.08 22.08
N TRP A 216 -0.79 -10.18 20.80
CA TRP A 216 -1.65 -10.85 19.83
C TRP A 216 -1.74 -12.37 20.09
N GLU A 217 -0.60 -13.00 20.38
CA GLU A 217 -0.55 -14.43 20.69
C GLU A 217 -1.34 -14.79 21.94
N GLY A 218 -1.32 -13.92 22.95
CA GLY A 218 -2.11 -14.09 24.17
C GLY A 218 -3.61 -14.05 23.90
N LEU A 219 -4.06 -13.19 22.99
CA LEU A 219 -5.46 -13.14 22.54
C LEU A 219 -5.86 -14.42 21.82
N ILE A 220 -5.00 -14.96 20.99
CA ILE A 220 -5.23 -16.25 20.31
C ILE A 220 -5.33 -17.38 21.32
N ARG A 221 -4.43 -17.44 22.28
CA ARG A 221 -4.42 -18.47 23.35
C ARG A 221 -5.65 -18.40 24.26
N ALA A 222 -6.16 -17.19 24.48
CA ALA A 222 -7.37 -16.99 25.27
C ALA A 222 -8.65 -17.37 24.49
N GLY A 223 -8.54 -17.69 23.20
CA GLY A 223 -9.66 -18.02 22.35
C GLY A 223 -10.51 -16.84 21.93
N THR A 224 -10.05 -15.60 22.16
CA THR A 224 -10.77 -14.38 21.79
C THR A 224 -10.71 -14.07 20.31
N ILE A 225 -9.65 -14.51 19.65
CA ILE A 225 -9.42 -14.33 18.22
C ILE A 225 -9.23 -15.68 17.56
N GLU A 226 -9.82 -15.86 16.42
CA GLU A 226 -9.75 -17.08 15.64
C GLU A 226 -9.49 -16.73 14.17
N TYR A 227 -8.60 -17.48 13.52
CA TYR A 227 -8.35 -17.32 12.10
C TYR A 227 -9.30 -18.21 11.31
N LEU A 228 -10.01 -17.62 10.37
CA LEU A 228 -10.91 -18.34 9.45
C LEU A 228 -10.32 -18.27 8.04
N ASP A 229 -10.17 -19.42 7.39
CA ASP A 229 -9.83 -19.46 5.97
C ASP A 229 -11.10 -19.30 5.11
N ALA A 230 -10.95 -19.26 3.80
CA ALA A 230 -12.08 -19.04 2.90
C ALA A 230 -13.13 -20.16 3.00
N GLU A 231 -12.71 -21.41 3.20
CA GLU A 231 -13.62 -22.55 3.34
C GLU A 231 -14.37 -22.52 4.67
N GLU A 232 -13.68 -22.25 5.78
CA GLU A 232 -14.29 -22.17 7.11
C GLU A 232 -15.21 -20.96 7.23
N GLU A 233 -14.87 -19.84 6.59
CA GLU A 233 -15.67 -18.63 6.60
C GLU A 233 -17.07 -18.84 6.03
N GLU A 234 -17.24 -19.72 5.05
CA GLU A 234 -18.55 -20.05 4.49
C GLU A 234 -19.51 -20.66 5.52
N THR A 235 -18.97 -21.29 6.54
CA THR A 235 -19.77 -21.92 7.61
C THR A 235 -20.01 -20.99 8.80
N ALA A 236 -19.33 -19.84 8.84
CA ALA A 236 -19.43 -18.89 9.92
C ALA A 236 -20.49 -17.82 9.67
N MET A 237 -21.10 -17.34 10.75
CA MET A 237 -21.96 -16.16 10.73
C MET A 237 -21.25 -15.04 11.47
N ILE A 238 -20.83 -14.00 10.73
CA ILE A 238 -19.97 -12.95 11.25
C ILE A 238 -20.76 -11.65 11.37
N CYS A 239 -20.75 -11.06 12.58
CA CYS A 239 -21.34 -9.77 12.87
C CYS A 239 -20.37 -8.65 12.47
N MET A 240 -20.86 -7.52 11.99
CA MET A 240 -20.03 -6.42 11.50
C MET A 240 -19.34 -5.63 12.60
N THR A 241 -20.04 -5.38 13.70
CA THR A 241 -19.48 -4.60 14.82
C THR A 241 -19.92 -5.22 16.16
N PRO A 242 -19.14 -5.03 17.25
CA PRO A 242 -19.58 -5.47 18.59
C PRO A 242 -20.87 -4.79 19.03
N GLU A 243 -21.11 -3.54 18.64
CA GLU A 243 -22.33 -2.81 18.94
C GLU A 243 -23.57 -3.45 18.28
N ASP A 244 -23.42 -3.88 17.02
CA ASP A 244 -24.47 -4.60 16.31
C ASP A 244 -24.77 -5.95 16.97
N LEU A 245 -23.76 -6.60 17.51
CA LEU A 245 -23.92 -7.84 18.27
C LEU A 245 -24.73 -7.61 19.54
N ASP A 246 -24.46 -6.54 20.27
CA ASP A 246 -25.21 -6.17 21.47
C ASP A 246 -26.67 -5.84 21.13
N LEU A 247 -26.90 -5.10 20.06
CA LEU A 247 -28.25 -4.81 19.57
C LEU A 247 -29.00 -6.09 19.20
N TYR A 248 -28.36 -7.02 18.53
CA TYR A 248 -28.93 -8.32 18.18
C TYR A 248 -29.33 -9.10 19.43
N ARG A 249 -28.48 -9.11 20.45
CA ARG A 249 -28.78 -9.78 21.73
C ARG A 249 -29.99 -9.15 22.42
N MET A 250 -30.06 -7.82 22.40
CA MET A 250 -31.22 -7.08 22.96
C MET A 250 -32.51 -7.41 22.22
N GLN A 251 -32.48 -7.44 20.89
CA GLN A 251 -33.65 -7.81 20.07
C GLN A 251 -34.08 -9.26 20.32
N LYS A 252 -33.14 -10.17 20.47
CA LYS A 252 -33.41 -11.60 20.74
C LYS A 252 -34.03 -11.80 22.14
N ALA A 253 -33.67 -10.95 23.09
CA ALA A 253 -34.26 -10.95 24.44
C ALA A 253 -35.65 -10.29 24.50
N GLY A 254 -36.15 -9.75 23.39
CA GLY A 254 -37.47 -9.14 23.29
C GLY A 254 -37.52 -7.64 23.51
N TYR A 255 -36.38 -6.97 23.70
CA TYR A 255 -36.35 -5.51 23.78
C TYR A 255 -36.57 -4.90 22.40
N VAL A 256 -37.49 -3.92 22.33
CA VAL A 256 -37.70 -3.15 21.10
C VAL A 256 -36.63 -2.04 21.08
N VAL A 257 -35.69 -2.14 20.13
CA VAL A 257 -34.74 -1.08 19.88
C VAL A 257 -35.42 -0.09 18.94
N ASP A 258 -35.81 1.08 19.47
CA ASP A 258 -36.30 2.17 18.65
C ASP A 258 -35.15 2.69 17.79
N ASP A 259 -35.36 2.64 16.49
CA ASP A 259 -34.54 3.36 15.53
C ASP A 259 -34.83 4.86 15.66
N ASP A 260 -34.16 5.54 16.61
CA ASP A 260 -34.43 6.94 16.99
C ASP A 260 -34.16 7.95 15.86
N ASN A 261 -33.70 7.53 14.69
CA ASN A 261 -33.30 8.41 13.59
C ASN A 261 -34.00 8.08 12.26
N THR A 262 -35.28 7.73 12.30
CA THR A 262 -36.07 7.46 11.10
C THR A 262 -36.28 8.68 10.20
N ASP A 263 -35.98 9.89 10.69
CA ASP A 263 -36.15 11.15 9.99
C ASP A 263 -34.91 11.67 9.26
N ASP A 264 -33.76 10.96 9.33
CA ASP A 264 -32.54 11.36 8.63
C ASP A 264 -32.55 10.81 7.20
N PRO A 265 -32.70 11.68 6.15
CA PRO A 265 -32.74 11.22 4.75
C PRO A 265 -31.42 10.60 4.26
N ASN A 266 -30.31 10.80 4.97
CA ASN A 266 -29.01 10.25 4.62
C ASN A 266 -28.75 8.87 5.25
N ARG A 267 -29.68 8.38 6.03
CA ARG A 267 -29.54 7.09 6.70
C ARG A 267 -29.77 5.95 5.72
N ARG A 268 -28.82 5.03 5.66
CA ARG A 268 -29.03 3.76 4.96
C ARG A 268 -30.17 3.00 5.64
N LEU A 269 -31.17 2.62 4.85
CA LEU A 269 -32.19 1.69 5.30
C LEU A 269 -31.52 0.37 5.65
N LYS A 270 -31.31 0.12 6.94
CA LYS A 270 -30.89 -1.20 7.41
C LYS A 270 -32.04 -2.16 7.17
N THR A 271 -31.80 -3.21 6.41
CA THR A 271 -32.76 -4.32 6.31
C THR A 271 -33.02 -4.85 7.71
N LYS A 272 -34.29 -5.00 8.06
CA LYS A 272 -34.67 -5.61 9.35
C LYS A 272 -34.11 -7.02 9.41
N THR A 273 -33.12 -7.26 10.25
CA THR A 273 -32.60 -8.60 10.51
C THR A 273 -33.61 -9.33 11.40
N ASN A 274 -33.96 -10.56 11.02
CA ASN A 274 -34.81 -11.41 11.87
C ASN A 274 -33.91 -12.00 12.98
N PRO A 275 -34.11 -11.63 14.26
CA PRO A 275 -33.22 -12.09 15.34
C PRO A 275 -33.33 -13.60 15.61
N THR A 276 -34.32 -14.28 15.08
CA THR A 276 -34.50 -15.73 15.26
C THR A 276 -33.69 -16.55 14.26
N THR A 277 -33.27 -15.97 13.14
CA THR A 277 -32.56 -16.66 12.05
C THR A 277 -31.05 -16.42 12.06
N HIS A 278 -30.57 -15.36 12.69
CA HIS A 278 -29.15 -15.01 12.73
C HIS A 278 -28.53 -15.43 14.06
N MET A 279 -27.73 -16.50 14.03
CA MET A 279 -26.91 -16.93 15.16
C MET A 279 -25.45 -16.60 14.86
N TYR A 280 -24.98 -15.48 15.36
CA TYR A 280 -23.61 -15.05 15.12
C TYR A 280 -22.60 -15.96 15.85
N THR A 281 -21.61 -16.43 15.10
CA THR A 281 -20.50 -17.24 15.61
C THR A 281 -19.23 -16.43 15.82
N HIS A 282 -19.08 -15.35 15.09
CA HIS A 282 -17.91 -14.48 15.09
C HIS A 282 -18.33 -13.02 14.92
N CYS A 283 -17.40 -12.12 15.17
CA CYS A 283 -17.57 -10.70 14.96
C CYS A 283 -16.31 -10.11 14.31
N GLU A 284 -16.49 -9.19 13.37
CA GLU A 284 -15.38 -8.48 12.74
C GLU A 284 -14.60 -7.67 13.78
N ILE A 285 -13.28 -7.60 13.59
CA ILE A 285 -12.43 -6.70 14.38
C ILE A 285 -12.74 -5.25 14.01
N HIS A 286 -12.64 -4.92 12.72
CA HIS A 286 -13.09 -3.65 12.17
C HIS A 286 -13.24 -3.75 10.65
N PRO A 287 -14.29 -3.20 10.04
CA PRO A 287 -14.49 -3.29 8.59
C PRO A 287 -13.38 -2.64 7.76
N SER A 288 -12.66 -1.66 8.30
CA SER A 288 -11.54 -1.03 7.59
C SER A 288 -10.39 -1.98 7.25
N MET A 289 -10.34 -3.12 7.92
CA MET A 289 -9.29 -4.14 7.68
C MET A 289 -9.48 -4.90 6.37
N ILE A 290 -10.57 -4.68 5.64
CA ILE A 290 -10.73 -5.23 4.28
C ILE A 290 -9.80 -4.56 3.27
N LEU A 291 -9.29 -3.38 3.57
CA LEU A 291 -8.42 -2.62 2.70
C LEU A 291 -6.97 -3.11 2.76
N GLY A 292 -6.27 -2.99 1.64
CA GLY A 292 -4.84 -3.28 1.55
C GLY A 292 -3.99 -2.08 1.93
N ILE A 293 -2.69 -2.17 1.64
CA ILE A 293 -1.71 -1.15 2.03
C ILE A 293 -2.05 0.23 1.42
N CYS A 294 -2.14 0.30 0.10
CA CYS A 294 -2.35 1.58 -0.59
C CYS A 294 -3.72 2.18 -0.31
N ALA A 295 -4.76 1.36 -0.23
CA ALA A 295 -6.11 1.83 0.06
C ALA A 295 -6.27 2.34 1.50
N SER A 296 -5.47 1.84 2.43
CA SER A 296 -5.50 2.28 3.83
C SER A 296 -4.92 3.67 4.06
N ILE A 297 -4.22 4.23 3.06
CA ILE A 297 -3.68 5.60 3.11
C ILE A 297 -4.76 6.62 2.77
N ILE A 298 -5.82 6.22 2.09
CA ILE A 298 -6.91 7.11 1.67
C ILE A 298 -7.74 7.55 2.88
N PRO A 299 -7.91 8.85 3.13
CA PRO A 299 -8.82 9.31 4.17
C PRO A 299 -10.27 9.18 3.71
N PHE A 300 -11.14 8.70 4.57
CA PHE A 300 -12.57 8.50 4.28
C PHE A 300 -12.85 7.80 2.93
N PRO A 301 -12.24 6.62 2.67
CA PRO A 301 -12.45 5.98 1.37
C PRO A 301 -13.89 5.54 1.12
N ASP A 302 -14.69 5.36 2.17
CA ASP A 302 -16.11 5.03 2.11
C ASP A 302 -16.98 6.22 1.64
N HIS A 303 -16.43 7.43 1.58
CA HIS A 303 -17.10 8.63 1.06
C HIS A 303 -16.73 8.97 -0.38
N ASN A 304 -15.92 8.15 -1.03
CA ASN A 304 -15.54 8.32 -2.43
C ASN A 304 -16.26 7.32 -3.33
N GLN A 305 -16.38 7.66 -4.60
CA GLN A 305 -16.72 6.70 -5.64
C GLN A 305 -15.61 5.64 -5.75
N SER A 306 -15.98 4.37 -5.89
CA SER A 306 -15.01 3.26 -5.85
C SER A 306 -13.88 3.33 -6.89
N PRO A 307 -14.11 3.77 -8.16
CA PRO A 307 -13.00 3.92 -9.11
C PRO A 307 -11.94 4.93 -8.65
N ARG A 308 -12.34 5.94 -7.90
CA ARG A 308 -11.40 6.96 -7.39
C ARG A 308 -10.45 6.39 -6.35
N ASN A 309 -10.93 5.48 -5.51
CA ASN A 309 -10.08 4.76 -4.58
C ASN A 309 -9.07 3.85 -5.31
N THR A 310 -9.50 3.23 -6.39
CA THR A 310 -8.61 2.43 -7.26
C THR A 310 -7.54 3.31 -7.91
N TYR A 311 -7.91 4.47 -8.44
CA TYR A 311 -6.97 5.40 -9.06
C TYR A 311 -5.95 5.92 -8.04
N GLN A 312 -6.40 6.30 -6.84
CA GLN A 312 -5.49 6.71 -5.78
C GLN A 312 -4.53 5.59 -5.37
N SER A 313 -5.02 4.36 -5.29
CA SER A 313 -4.18 3.21 -4.96
C SER A 313 -3.07 2.97 -5.98
N ALA A 314 -3.34 3.29 -7.25
CA ALA A 314 -2.32 3.25 -8.30
C ALA A 314 -1.34 4.45 -8.21
N MET A 315 -1.85 5.65 -7.92
CA MET A 315 -1.04 6.87 -7.84
C MET A 315 -0.19 6.94 -6.58
N GLY A 316 -0.66 6.40 -5.47
CA GLY A 316 0.10 6.35 -4.22
C GLY A 316 1.44 5.63 -4.35
N LYS A 317 1.53 4.68 -5.26
CA LYS A 317 2.78 3.98 -5.60
C LYS A 317 3.76 4.83 -6.39
N GLN A 318 3.30 5.93 -6.97
CA GLN A 318 4.07 6.85 -7.81
C GLN A 318 4.40 8.17 -7.08
N ALA A 319 3.99 8.32 -5.84
CA ALA A 319 4.21 9.51 -5.04
C ALA A 319 5.64 9.57 -4.50
N MET A 320 6.25 10.74 -4.55
CA MET A 320 7.59 10.97 -3.98
C MET A 320 7.52 11.15 -2.46
N GLY A 321 8.47 10.54 -1.76
CA GLY A 321 8.61 10.66 -0.32
C GLY A 321 9.91 10.05 0.14
N PHE A 322 9.94 9.47 1.31
CA PHE A 322 11.04 8.59 1.74
C PHE A 322 10.68 7.14 1.41
N PHE A 323 11.52 6.48 0.64
CA PHE A 323 11.32 5.06 0.37
C PHE A 323 12.03 4.16 1.38
N LEU A 324 13.14 4.62 1.95
CA LEU A 324 13.88 3.96 3.02
C LEU A 324 14.68 5.00 3.80
N THR A 325 15.03 4.68 5.04
CA THR A 325 15.86 5.54 5.89
C THR A 325 17.32 5.58 5.46
N ASN A 326 17.81 4.51 4.85
CA ASN A 326 19.20 4.37 4.41
C ASN A 326 19.42 4.70 2.93
N TYR A 327 18.59 5.58 2.36
CA TYR A 327 18.65 5.90 0.93
C TYR A 327 20.02 6.47 0.50
N SER A 328 20.73 7.14 1.40
CA SER A 328 22.05 7.73 1.14
C SER A 328 23.13 6.67 0.91
N ARG A 329 22.96 5.47 1.45
CA ARG A 329 23.91 4.35 1.32
C ARG A 329 23.61 3.45 0.14
N ARG A 330 22.43 3.58 -0.46
CA ARG A 330 22.00 2.74 -1.58
C ARG A 330 22.40 3.34 -2.90
N MET A 331 22.75 2.48 -3.85
CA MET A 331 23.04 2.84 -5.24
C MET A 331 21.93 2.31 -6.15
N ASP A 332 20.70 2.81 -5.97
CA ASP A 332 19.57 2.45 -6.84
C ASP A 332 19.69 3.14 -8.19
N THR A 333 19.20 2.52 -9.25
CA THR A 333 19.23 3.10 -10.60
C THR A 333 18.54 4.46 -10.65
N MET A 334 17.37 4.57 -10.02
CA MET A 334 16.65 5.84 -9.87
C MET A 334 16.05 5.90 -8.47
N ALA A 335 16.17 7.05 -7.85
CA ALA A 335 15.56 7.31 -6.54
C ALA A 335 15.07 8.75 -6.47
N ASN A 336 13.89 8.95 -5.92
CA ASN A 336 13.31 10.28 -5.71
C ASN A 336 13.05 10.47 -4.22
N ILE A 337 13.55 11.55 -3.67
CA ILE A 337 13.40 11.92 -2.26
C ILE A 337 12.77 13.31 -2.17
N LEU A 338 11.66 13.43 -1.47
CA LEU A 338 11.03 14.72 -1.21
C LEU A 338 11.86 15.48 -0.17
N TYR A 339 12.10 16.78 -0.36
CA TYR A 339 12.93 17.59 0.55
C TYR A 339 12.32 17.67 1.96
N TYR A 340 11.03 17.99 2.06
CA TYR A 340 10.34 18.24 3.32
C TYR A 340 9.05 17.40 3.39
N PRO A 341 9.17 16.07 3.48
CA PRO A 341 7.97 15.24 3.59
C PRO A 341 7.28 15.50 4.92
N GLN A 342 5.96 15.50 4.90
CA GLN A 342 5.13 15.75 6.08
C GLN A 342 4.17 14.59 6.27
N LYS A 343 3.85 14.27 7.51
CA LYS A 343 2.74 13.36 7.80
C LYS A 343 1.41 14.08 7.54
N PRO A 344 0.39 13.39 7.05
CA PRO A 344 -0.89 14.03 6.79
C PRO A 344 -1.59 14.46 8.07
N LEU A 345 -2.37 15.55 7.99
CA LEU A 345 -3.20 16.02 9.11
C LEU A 345 -4.43 15.13 9.33
N ALA A 346 -5.01 14.60 8.24
CA ALA A 346 -6.07 13.60 8.31
C ALA A 346 -5.47 12.23 8.04
N THR A 347 -5.49 11.36 9.05
CA THR A 347 -4.86 10.04 9.01
C THR A 347 -5.88 8.94 9.27
N THR A 348 -5.61 7.75 8.76
CA THR A 348 -6.33 6.55 9.19
C THR A 348 -5.53 5.85 10.30
N ARG A 349 -6.22 5.11 11.16
CA ARG A 349 -5.54 4.40 12.26
C ARG A 349 -4.56 3.34 11.74
N SER A 350 -4.82 2.78 10.57
CA SER A 350 -3.94 1.82 9.91
C SER A 350 -2.59 2.40 9.51
N MET A 351 -2.50 3.71 9.27
CA MET A 351 -1.25 4.36 8.85
C MET A 351 -0.14 4.26 9.90
N GLU A 352 -0.48 4.15 11.16
CA GLU A 352 0.50 3.95 12.23
C GLU A 352 1.31 2.67 12.01
N PHE A 353 0.63 1.60 11.60
CA PHE A 353 1.26 0.29 11.39
C PHE A 353 1.93 0.16 10.01
N LEU A 354 1.55 1.02 9.06
CA LEU A 354 2.17 1.10 7.75
C LEU A 354 3.41 2.01 7.72
N LYS A 355 3.76 2.61 8.85
CA LYS A 355 4.89 3.54 8.99
C LYS A 355 4.82 4.74 8.04
N PHE A 356 3.61 5.15 7.69
CA PHE A 356 3.39 6.29 6.80
C PHE A 356 3.74 7.63 7.46
N ARG A 357 3.63 7.71 8.79
CA ARG A 357 4.03 8.89 9.56
C ARG A 357 5.55 9.08 9.57
N GLU A 358 6.28 7.98 9.69
CA GLU A 358 7.75 7.97 9.73
C GLU A 358 8.36 8.10 8.34
N LEU A 359 7.68 7.54 7.31
CA LEU A 359 8.12 7.56 5.92
C LEU A 359 7.00 8.10 5.02
N PRO A 360 6.64 9.38 5.20
CA PRO A 360 5.53 9.98 4.45
C PRO A 360 5.90 10.25 2.99
N ALA A 361 4.88 10.37 2.15
CA ALA A 361 5.03 10.60 0.72
C ALA A 361 4.16 11.77 0.25
N GLY A 362 4.36 12.93 0.80
CA GLY A 362 3.63 14.13 0.40
C GLY A 362 3.78 15.27 1.40
N GLN A 363 3.01 16.33 1.15
CA GLN A 363 2.98 17.53 1.99
C GLN A 363 1.55 18.03 2.15
N ASN A 364 1.27 18.66 3.29
CA ASN A 364 -0.01 19.34 3.53
C ASN A 364 0.04 20.71 2.85
N ALA A 365 -0.72 20.87 1.77
CA ALA A 365 -0.84 22.12 1.04
C ALA A 365 -2.11 22.85 1.47
N ILE A 366 -2.06 24.18 1.53
CA ILE A 366 -3.25 25.00 1.69
C ILE A 366 -3.90 25.10 0.31
N VAL A 367 -5.10 24.55 0.18
CA VAL A 367 -5.82 24.41 -1.08
C VAL A 367 -7.06 25.28 -1.10
N ALA A 368 -7.22 26.05 -2.17
CA ALA A 368 -8.44 26.78 -2.48
C ALA A 368 -9.15 26.07 -3.65
N ILE A 369 -10.44 25.82 -3.50
CA ILE A 369 -11.25 25.27 -4.57
C ILE A 369 -11.97 26.44 -5.25
N ALA A 370 -11.37 26.94 -6.33
CA ALA A 370 -11.84 28.11 -7.06
C ALA A 370 -11.33 28.10 -8.51
N CYS A 371 -12.03 28.78 -9.40
CA CYS A 371 -11.56 28.97 -10.78
C CYS A 371 -10.43 30.00 -10.84
N TYR A 372 -10.59 31.11 -10.17
CA TYR A 372 -9.71 32.28 -10.08
C TYR A 372 -9.39 32.90 -11.47
N SER A 373 -8.30 32.45 -12.13
CA SER A 373 -7.90 33.00 -13.45
C SER A 373 -8.23 32.08 -14.64
N GLY A 374 -8.71 30.86 -14.38
CA GLY A 374 -9.03 29.90 -15.44
C GLY A 374 -7.86 29.06 -15.94
N TYR A 375 -6.66 29.19 -15.36
CA TYR A 375 -5.49 28.37 -15.73
C TYR A 375 -5.48 27.00 -15.01
N ASN A 376 -6.56 26.63 -14.37
CA ASN A 376 -6.75 25.33 -13.71
C ASN A 376 -7.89 24.51 -14.32
N GLN A 377 -8.20 24.71 -15.59
CA GLN A 377 -9.21 23.94 -16.29
C GLN A 377 -8.68 22.57 -16.71
N GLU A 378 -9.59 21.60 -16.93
CA GLU A 378 -9.28 20.26 -17.44
C GLU A 378 -8.17 19.55 -16.66
N ASP A 379 -8.37 19.38 -15.34
CA ASP A 379 -7.41 18.70 -14.47
C ASP A 379 -6.04 19.38 -14.38
N SER A 380 -6.01 20.69 -14.43
CA SER A 380 -4.82 21.47 -14.12
C SER A 380 -4.98 22.18 -12.79
N VAL A 381 -3.87 22.62 -12.24
CA VAL A 381 -3.82 23.34 -10.96
C VAL A 381 -3.01 24.63 -11.10
N ILE A 382 -3.33 25.60 -10.28
CA ILE A 382 -2.54 26.82 -10.12
C ILE A 382 -1.72 26.65 -8.84
N MET A 383 -0.42 26.81 -8.92
CA MET A 383 0.47 26.66 -7.77
C MET A 383 1.14 27.96 -7.40
N ASN A 384 1.37 28.16 -6.11
CA ASN A 384 2.01 29.34 -5.56
C ASN A 384 3.52 29.28 -5.81
N GLN A 385 4.04 30.16 -6.66
CA GLN A 385 5.46 30.21 -6.99
C GLN A 385 6.33 30.54 -5.75
N SER A 386 5.84 31.40 -4.87
CA SER A 386 6.56 31.75 -3.64
C SER A 386 6.68 30.55 -2.69
N SER A 387 5.67 29.70 -2.63
CA SER A 387 5.74 28.43 -1.89
C SER A 387 6.77 27.48 -2.50
N ILE A 388 6.81 27.39 -3.83
CA ILE A 388 7.81 26.59 -4.56
C ILE A 388 9.22 27.10 -4.26
N ASP A 389 9.39 28.42 -4.26
CA ASP A 389 10.69 29.05 -3.96
C ASP A 389 11.14 28.77 -2.52
N ARG A 390 10.20 28.64 -1.58
CA ARG A 390 10.48 28.25 -0.19
C ARG A 390 10.72 26.77 0.00
N GLY A 391 10.52 25.95 -1.04
CA GLY A 391 10.80 24.51 -1.00
C GLY A 391 9.58 23.59 -1.10
N LEU A 392 8.38 24.10 -1.36
CA LEU A 392 7.20 23.24 -1.52
C LEU A 392 7.41 22.24 -2.64
N PHE A 393 7.23 20.95 -2.34
CA PHE A 393 7.37 19.82 -3.27
C PHE A 393 8.70 19.73 -4.01
N ARG A 394 9.72 20.40 -3.54
CA ARG A 394 11.09 20.25 -4.05
C ARG A 394 11.59 18.84 -3.76
N SER A 395 12.25 18.21 -4.72
CA SER A 395 12.73 16.84 -4.58
C SER A 395 14.18 16.67 -5.02
N LEU A 396 14.84 15.66 -4.47
CA LEU A 396 16.12 15.16 -4.94
C LEU A 396 15.89 13.99 -5.88
N PHE A 397 16.64 13.96 -6.96
CA PHE A 397 16.69 12.83 -7.88
C PHE A 397 18.10 12.25 -7.89
N PHE A 398 18.21 10.97 -7.63
CA PHE A 398 19.46 10.23 -7.73
C PHE A 398 19.39 9.25 -8.87
N ARG A 399 20.43 9.24 -9.69
CA ARG A 399 20.62 8.18 -10.69
C ARG A 399 22.01 7.58 -10.49
N SER A 400 22.07 6.26 -10.48
CA SER A 400 23.30 5.51 -10.36
C SER A 400 23.67 4.88 -11.69
N TYR A 401 24.93 5.04 -12.06
CA TYR A 401 25.53 4.41 -13.21
C TYR A 401 26.51 3.38 -12.71
N SER A 402 26.54 2.21 -13.36
CA SER A 402 27.46 1.15 -12.98
C SER A 402 28.17 0.60 -14.19
N ASP A 403 29.39 0.19 -13.99
CA ASP A 403 30.19 -0.47 -15.03
C ASP A 403 31.24 -1.38 -14.41
N GLN A 404 31.72 -2.34 -15.18
CA GLN A 404 32.72 -3.31 -14.76
C GLN A 404 33.72 -3.54 -15.87
N GLU A 405 34.94 -3.92 -15.48
CA GLU A 405 35.97 -4.33 -16.42
C GLU A 405 35.77 -5.80 -16.81
N LYS A 406 35.07 -6.05 -17.90
CA LYS A 406 34.85 -7.43 -18.38
C LYS A 406 36.14 -8.06 -18.90
N LYS A 407 36.38 -9.26 -18.52
CA LYS A 407 37.48 -10.08 -19.03
C LYS A 407 36.90 -11.32 -19.72
N VAL A 408 37.05 -11.40 -21.03
CA VAL A 408 36.60 -12.55 -21.83
C VAL A 408 37.81 -13.16 -22.50
N GLY A 409 38.25 -14.30 -21.99
CA GLY A 409 39.45 -14.97 -22.48
C GLY A 409 40.74 -14.22 -22.15
N LEU A 410 41.84 -14.60 -22.78
CA LEU A 410 43.16 -14.02 -22.54
C LEU A 410 43.40 -12.70 -23.29
N ASN A 411 42.64 -12.45 -24.36
CA ASN A 411 42.92 -11.35 -25.30
C ASN A 411 41.95 -10.17 -25.17
N TYR A 412 40.86 -10.32 -24.41
CA TYR A 412 39.87 -9.26 -24.23
C TYR A 412 39.82 -8.84 -22.76
N THR A 413 40.37 -7.66 -22.47
CA THR A 413 40.36 -7.08 -21.13
C THR A 413 39.97 -5.61 -21.23
N GLU A 414 38.85 -5.26 -20.65
CA GLU A 414 38.41 -3.86 -20.52
C GLU A 414 39.17 -3.21 -19.36
N VAL A 415 39.50 -1.92 -19.51
CA VAL A 415 40.24 -1.14 -18.50
C VAL A 415 39.54 0.18 -18.26
N PHE A 416 39.36 0.55 -16.98
CA PHE A 416 38.96 1.89 -16.59
C PHE A 416 40.17 2.84 -16.70
N GLU A 417 40.07 3.79 -17.59
CA GLU A 417 41.09 4.83 -17.80
C GLU A 417 40.48 6.06 -18.46
N LYS A 418 41.16 7.20 -18.35
CA LYS A 418 40.83 8.38 -19.14
C LYS A 418 41.40 8.17 -20.55
N PRO A 419 40.54 7.98 -21.58
CA PRO A 419 41.01 7.68 -22.93
C PRO A 419 41.86 8.80 -23.52
N PHE A 420 42.96 8.44 -24.18
CA PHE A 420 43.74 9.37 -24.99
C PHE A 420 43.12 9.51 -26.37
N GLN A 421 42.87 10.74 -26.80
CA GLN A 421 42.28 11.03 -28.08
C GLN A 421 43.08 10.47 -29.26
N GLN A 422 44.40 10.44 -29.14
CA GLN A 422 45.29 10.00 -30.20
C GLN A 422 45.36 8.48 -30.39
N SER A 423 45.11 7.72 -29.33
CA SER A 423 45.25 6.25 -29.34
C SER A 423 43.93 5.48 -29.25
N THR A 424 42.78 6.19 -29.13
CA THR A 424 41.49 5.58 -28.90
C THR A 424 40.54 5.86 -30.06
N LEU A 425 39.92 4.79 -30.61
CA LEU A 425 38.89 4.86 -31.65
C LEU A 425 37.50 5.10 -31.03
N ARG A 426 36.64 5.76 -31.81
CA ARG A 426 35.22 5.92 -31.50
C ARG A 426 34.93 6.65 -30.20
N MET A 427 35.73 7.66 -29.88
CA MET A 427 35.45 8.51 -28.73
C MET A 427 34.12 9.27 -28.93
N LYS A 428 33.38 9.44 -27.84
CA LYS A 428 32.10 10.14 -27.83
C LYS A 428 32.31 11.66 -27.89
N HIS A 429 31.25 12.39 -28.25
CA HIS A 429 31.29 13.85 -28.40
C HIS A 429 31.33 14.61 -27.08
N GLY A 430 31.01 13.96 -25.96
CA GLY A 430 31.04 14.57 -24.63
C GLY A 430 32.45 14.86 -24.15
N THR A 431 32.58 15.68 -23.11
CA THR A 431 33.87 16.00 -22.54
C THR A 431 34.41 14.87 -21.65
N TYR A 432 35.69 14.58 -21.78
CA TYR A 432 36.41 13.63 -20.93
C TYR A 432 37.21 14.32 -19.82
N ASP A 433 37.22 15.64 -19.81
CA ASP A 433 38.08 16.43 -18.92
C ASP A 433 37.68 16.34 -17.44
N LYS A 434 36.45 15.91 -17.16
CA LYS A 434 35.96 15.76 -15.78
C LYS A 434 36.41 14.47 -15.11
N LEU A 435 36.96 13.53 -15.86
CA LEU A 435 37.49 12.27 -15.34
C LEU A 435 38.81 12.50 -14.60
N ASP A 436 38.99 11.82 -13.47
CA ASP A 436 40.26 11.73 -12.77
C ASP A 436 41.21 10.76 -13.48
N GLU A 437 42.43 10.63 -12.96
CA GLU A 437 43.46 9.74 -13.50
C GLU A 437 43.02 8.26 -13.52
N ASP A 438 42.17 7.87 -12.59
CA ASP A 438 41.60 6.51 -12.53
C ASP A 438 40.48 6.25 -13.57
N GLY A 439 40.16 7.26 -14.35
CA GLY A 439 39.10 7.18 -15.36
C GLY A 439 37.69 7.38 -14.82
N ILE A 440 37.53 7.75 -13.56
CA ILE A 440 36.23 7.89 -12.90
C ILE A 440 36.09 9.34 -12.39
N VAL A 441 34.91 9.91 -12.58
CA VAL A 441 34.61 11.27 -12.08
C VAL A 441 34.62 11.29 -10.56
N ALA A 442 35.12 12.38 -9.96
CA ALA A 442 35.18 12.52 -8.51
C ALA A 442 33.89 13.07 -7.92
N PRO A 443 33.57 12.75 -6.65
CA PRO A 443 32.42 13.35 -5.96
C PRO A 443 32.54 14.89 -5.92
N GLY A 444 31.41 15.58 -6.06
CA GLY A 444 31.32 17.03 -6.04
C GLY A 444 31.47 17.71 -7.41
N VAL A 445 31.84 16.97 -8.45
CA VAL A 445 31.98 17.51 -9.80
C VAL A 445 30.60 17.69 -10.43
N ARG A 446 30.37 18.87 -11.01
CA ARG A 446 29.14 19.14 -11.78
C ARG A 446 29.24 18.51 -13.15
N VAL A 447 28.26 17.74 -13.52
CA VAL A 447 28.17 17.05 -14.82
C VAL A 447 26.87 17.41 -15.52
N SER A 448 26.91 17.44 -16.84
CA SER A 448 25.74 17.74 -17.69
C SER A 448 25.64 16.74 -18.83
N GLY A 449 24.60 16.85 -19.62
CA GLY A 449 24.29 15.89 -20.67
C GLY A 449 25.47 15.52 -21.55
N GLU A 450 25.64 14.23 -21.77
CA GLU A 450 26.70 13.58 -22.56
C GLU A 450 28.13 13.68 -22.00
N ASP A 451 28.34 14.35 -20.87
CA ASP A 451 29.65 14.32 -20.20
C ASP A 451 30.02 12.88 -19.84
N ILE A 452 31.27 12.52 -20.03
CA ILE A 452 31.73 11.17 -19.68
C ILE A 452 32.01 11.11 -18.18
N ILE A 453 31.38 10.15 -17.52
CA ILE A 453 31.47 9.96 -16.06
C ILE A 453 32.31 8.72 -15.70
N ILE A 454 32.32 7.71 -16.55
CA ILE A 454 33.14 6.51 -16.40
C ILE A 454 33.88 6.30 -17.72
N GLY A 455 35.20 6.50 -17.70
CA GLY A 455 36.05 6.22 -18.85
C GLY A 455 36.48 4.76 -18.89
N LYS A 456 36.18 4.07 -19.96
CA LYS A 456 36.54 2.67 -20.16
C LYS A 456 36.93 2.43 -21.60
N THR A 457 37.96 1.62 -21.79
CA THR A 457 38.47 1.24 -23.10
C THR A 457 38.53 -0.28 -23.24
N ALA A 458 38.38 -0.77 -24.44
CA ALA A 458 38.47 -2.18 -24.76
C ALA A 458 39.51 -2.40 -25.88
N PRO A 459 40.18 -3.56 -25.94
CA PRO A 459 41.11 -3.86 -27.03
C PRO A 459 40.36 -3.99 -28.36
N ILE A 460 41.01 -3.55 -29.42
CA ILE A 460 40.49 -3.69 -30.79
C ILE A 460 40.82 -5.06 -31.29
N ASP A 461 39.87 -5.68 -31.99
CA ASP A 461 40.06 -6.97 -32.65
C ASP A 461 41.07 -6.81 -33.79
N GLN A 462 42.14 -7.60 -33.77
CA GLN A 462 43.24 -7.52 -34.76
C GLN A 462 42.80 -7.78 -36.19
N GLU A 463 41.70 -8.50 -36.42
CA GLU A 463 41.19 -8.79 -37.75
C GLU A 463 40.67 -7.52 -38.46
N ASN A 464 40.26 -6.48 -37.71
CA ASN A 464 39.83 -5.22 -38.28
C ASN A 464 40.95 -4.21 -38.54
N GLN A 465 42.16 -4.49 -38.09
CA GLN A 465 43.33 -3.60 -38.29
C GLN A 465 44.00 -3.76 -39.66
N ASP A 466 43.82 -4.87 -40.36
CA ASP A 466 44.53 -5.14 -41.61
C ASP A 466 43.95 -4.47 -42.85
N LEU A 467 42.86 -3.74 -42.74
CA LEU A 467 42.22 -3.12 -43.86
C LEU A 467 42.46 -1.59 -43.92
N GLY A 468 43.68 -1.18 -44.14
CA GLY A 468 43.89 0.01 -44.93
C GLY A 468 44.23 1.31 -44.22
N THR A 469 44.64 1.38 -42.95
CA THR A 469 45.16 2.60 -42.32
C THR A 469 46.52 2.36 -41.68
N ARG A 470 47.55 2.51 -42.43
CA ARG A 470 48.95 2.38 -41.99
C ARG A 470 49.49 3.58 -41.16
N THR A 471 48.67 4.59 -40.81
CA THR A 471 49.17 5.84 -40.27
C THR A 471 48.74 6.19 -38.86
N THR A 472 47.77 5.49 -38.26
CA THR A 472 47.40 5.70 -36.83
C THR A 472 47.12 4.35 -36.18
N VAL A 473 48.03 3.95 -35.30
CA VAL A 473 47.86 2.75 -34.48
C VAL A 473 46.89 3.07 -33.34
N HIS A 474 45.61 2.91 -33.57
CA HIS A 474 44.66 2.91 -32.49
C HIS A 474 44.72 1.56 -31.79
N GLN A 475 45.13 1.58 -30.54
CA GLN A 475 45.33 0.35 -29.76
C GLN A 475 44.09 -0.08 -29.05
N ARG A 476 43.15 0.85 -28.81
CA ARG A 476 41.93 0.58 -28.01
C ARG A 476 40.74 1.33 -28.56
N ARG A 477 39.56 0.81 -28.25
CA ARG A 477 38.25 1.36 -28.60
C ARG A 477 37.59 1.95 -27.36
N ASP A 478 36.94 3.11 -27.48
CA ASP A 478 36.21 3.73 -26.38
C ASP A 478 34.86 3.03 -26.14
N ILE A 479 34.61 2.66 -24.89
CA ILE A 479 33.35 2.11 -24.39
C ILE A 479 32.92 2.82 -23.10
N SER A 480 33.27 4.09 -22.98
CA SER A 480 32.97 4.91 -21.80
C SER A 480 31.47 5.13 -21.61
N THR A 481 31.06 5.35 -20.38
CA THR A 481 29.68 5.66 -20.01
C THR A 481 29.48 7.17 -19.95
N PRO A 482 28.63 7.75 -20.82
CA PRO A 482 28.24 9.16 -20.73
C PRO A 482 27.06 9.33 -19.78
N LEU A 483 26.93 10.55 -19.25
CA LEU A 483 25.69 10.96 -18.58
C LEU A 483 24.57 11.02 -19.62
N ARG A 484 23.35 10.73 -19.21
CA ARG A 484 22.19 10.83 -20.12
C ARG A 484 22.05 12.24 -20.67
N SER A 485 21.71 12.36 -21.95
CA SER A 485 21.72 13.63 -22.70
C SER A 485 20.82 14.72 -22.12
N THR A 486 19.71 14.32 -21.49
CA THR A 486 18.71 15.24 -20.92
C THR A 486 18.95 15.54 -19.44
N GLU A 487 19.92 14.90 -18.80
CA GLU A 487 20.16 15.02 -17.38
C GLU A 487 21.38 15.90 -17.07
N ASN A 488 21.36 16.48 -15.89
CA ASN A 488 22.48 17.20 -15.33
C ASN A 488 22.47 17.00 -13.81
N GLY A 489 23.58 17.31 -13.16
CA GLY A 489 23.64 17.18 -11.72
C GLY A 489 25.05 17.28 -11.17
N ILE A 490 25.19 16.86 -9.93
CA ILE A 490 26.47 16.82 -9.21
C ILE A 490 26.74 15.38 -8.84
N VAL A 491 27.96 14.92 -9.02
CA VAL A 491 28.37 13.58 -8.59
C VAL A 491 28.30 13.52 -7.07
N ASP A 492 27.44 12.66 -6.56
CA ASP A 492 27.17 12.53 -5.12
C ASP A 492 28.09 11.50 -4.45
N SER A 493 28.25 10.34 -5.05
CA SER A 493 29.04 9.26 -4.47
C SER A 493 29.65 8.38 -5.57
N VAL A 494 30.86 7.92 -5.33
CA VAL A 494 31.57 7.00 -6.20
C VAL A 494 32.05 5.83 -5.37
N ILE A 495 31.71 4.60 -5.82
CA ILE A 495 32.16 3.36 -5.18
C ILE A 495 32.98 2.59 -6.18
N VAL A 496 34.18 2.21 -5.78
CA VAL A 496 35.08 1.34 -6.53
C VAL A 496 35.28 0.06 -5.72
N THR A 497 34.93 -1.07 -6.30
CA THR A 497 35.02 -2.36 -5.62
C THR A 497 35.33 -3.47 -6.62
N VAL A 498 35.31 -4.68 -6.14
CA VAL A 498 35.50 -5.89 -6.93
C VAL A 498 34.24 -6.76 -6.79
N ASN A 499 33.73 -7.27 -7.91
CA ASN A 499 32.54 -8.12 -7.90
C ASN A 499 32.89 -9.60 -7.59
N ALA A 500 31.89 -10.47 -7.62
CA ALA A 500 32.04 -11.90 -7.37
C ALA A 500 32.99 -12.61 -8.36
N ASP A 501 33.11 -12.09 -9.58
CA ASP A 501 34.01 -12.62 -10.62
C ASP A 501 35.45 -12.04 -10.52
N ASN A 502 35.74 -11.33 -9.44
CA ASN A 502 37.04 -10.68 -9.18
C ASN A 502 37.42 -9.63 -10.23
N VAL A 503 36.44 -8.97 -10.82
CA VAL A 503 36.62 -7.86 -11.78
C VAL A 503 36.34 -6.54 -11.10
N LYS A 504 37.08 -5.51 -11.49
CA LYS A 504 36.89 -4.14 -10.96
C LYS A 504 35.52 -3.62 -11.36
N TYR A 505 34.79 -3.10 -10.38
CA TYR A 505 33.40 -2.68 -10.51
C TYR A 505 33.24 -1.27 -9.92
N VAL A 506 32.57 -0.40 -10.66
CA VAL A 506 32.39 1.01 -10.28
C VAL A 506 30.92 1.37 -10.31
N LYS A 507 30.48 2.09 -9.29
CA LYS A 507 29.17 2.75 -9.25
C LYS A 507 29.35 4.23 -9.02
N VAL A 508 28.69 5.05 -9.84
CA VAL A 508 28.65 6.50 -9.72
C VAL A 508 27.22 6.95 -9.55
N ARG A 509 26.94 7.69 -8.49
CA ARG A 509 25.62 8.26 -8.23
C ARG A 509 25.65 9.76 -8.46
N VAL A 510 24.72 10.22 -9.30
CA VAL A 510 24.57 11.66 -9.64
C VAL A 510 23.30 12.18 -9.01
N ARG A 511 23.39 13.33 -8.36
CA ARG A 511 22.31 14.00 -7.64
C ARG A 511 21.81 15.21 -8.41
N THR A 512 20.49 15.33 -8.53
CA THR A 512 19.82 16.48 -9.16
C THR A 512 18.70 16.97 -8.26
N THR A 513 18.57 18.28 -8.11
CA THR A 513 17.40 18.88 -7.46
C THR A 513 16.34 19.18 -8.52
N LYS A 514 15.14 18.71 -8.29
CA LYS A 514 13.99 18.94 -9.16
C LYS A 514 12.99 19.85 -8.47
N ILE A 515 12.87 21.07 -9.00
CA ILE A 515 11.93 22.08 -8.50
C ILE A 515 10.63 21.95 -9.31
N PRO A 516 9.44 22.01 -8.69
CA PRO A 516 8.19 21.97 -9.43
C PRO A 516 8.12 23.05 -10.51
N GLN A 517 7.66 22.69 -11.68
CA GLN A 517 7.49 23.58 -12.83
C GLN A 517 6.18 23.29 -13.55
N ILE A 518 5.78 24.18 -14.46
CA ILE A 518 4.56 24.01 -15.26
C ILE A 518 4.63 22.65 -16.00
N GLY A 519 3.56 21.87 -15.88
CA GLY A 519 3.44 20.55 -16.49
C GLY A 519 3.77 19.38 -15.56
N ASP A 520 4.36 19.63 -14.39
CA ASP A 520 4.58 18.59 -13.39
C ASP A 520 3.27 18.15 -12.76
N LYS A 521 3.16 16.86 -12.43
CA LYS A 521 1.91 16.23 -12.01
C LYS A 521 1.84 16.08 -10.49
N PHE A 522 0.70 16.49 -9.96
CA PHE A 522 0.37 16.42 -8.54
C PHE A 522 -0.96 15.72 -8.35
N ALA A 523 -1.20 15.17 -7.17
CA ALA A 523 -2.46 14.52 -6.86
C ALA A 523 -2.79 14.64 -5.36
N SER A 524 -4.07 14.70 -5.06
CA SER A 524 -4.57 14.44 -3.70
C SER A 524 -4.66 12.93 -3.46
N ARG A 525 -5.11 12.52 -2.29
CA ARG A 525 -5.31 11.09 -1.96
C ARG A 525 -6.68 10.54 -2.41
N HIS A 526 -7.30 11.16 -3.42
CA HIS A 526 -8.67 10.83 -3.84
C HIS A 526 -8.80 10.60 -5.35
N GLY A 527 -7.70 10.26 -6.01
CA GLY A 527 -7.73 10.10 -7.46
C GLY A 527 -7.89 11.41 -8.23
N GLN A 528 -7.59 12.53 -7.61
CA GLN A 528 -7.65 13.88 -8.19
C GLN A 528 -6.26 14.32 -8.65
N LYS A 529 -5.82 13.81 -9.76
CA LYS A 529 -4.55 14.17 -10.37
C LYS A 529 -4.67 15.45 -11.19
N GLY A 530 -3.60 16.23 -11.24
CA GLY A 530 -3.57 17.43 -12.06
C GLY A 530 -2.16 17.92 -12.31
N THR A 531 -1.97 18.57 -13.45
CA THR A 531 -0.69 19.19 -13.83
C THR A 531 -0.72 20.68 -13.50
N ILE A 532 0.44 21.25 -13.24
CA ILE A 532 0.56 22.70 -13.02
C ILE A 532 0.26 23.41 -14.35
N GLY A 533 -0.79 24.24 -14.36
CA GLY A 533 -1.15 25.06 -15.52
C GLY A 533 -0.44 26.40 -15.54
N VAL A 534 -0.29 27.02 -14.39
CA VAL A 534 0.43 28.29 -14.20
C VAL A 534 0.87 28.39 -12.75
N THR A 535 1.91 29.19 -12.50
CA THR A 535 2.32 29.54 -11.15
C THR A 535 2.16 31.05 -10.95
N TYR A 536 1.67 31.43 -9.77
CA TYR A 536 1.60 32.82 -9.35
C TYR A 536 2.44 33.05 -8.11
N ARG A 537 3.10 34.19 -8.04
CA ARG A 537 3.76 34.61 -6.80
C ARG A 537 2.73 34.95 -5.75
N GLN A 538 3.11 34.96 -4.50
CA GLN A 538 2.20 35.12 -3.36
C GLN A 538 1.34 36.38 -3.47
N GLU A 539 1.90 37.50 -3.97
CA GLU A 539 1.17 38.76 -4.14
C GLU A 539 0.01 38.67 -5.15
N ASP A 540 0.10 37.72 -6.10
CA ASP A 540 -0.92 37.53 -7.13
C ASP A 540 -1.96 36.46 -6.74
N MET A 541 -1.73 35.76 -5.63
CA MET A 541 -2.66 34.76 -5.14
C MET A 541 -3.81 35.40 -4.37
N PRO A 542 -5.02 34.80 -4.37
CA PRO A 542 -6.09 35.28 -3.52
C PRO A 542 -5.71 35.10 -2.05
N PHE A 543 -6.18 35.97 -1.18
CA PHE A 543 -5.88 35.92 0.25
C PHE A 543 -7.14 36.02 1.09
N SER A 544 -7.12 35.34 2.24
CA SER A 544 -8.22 35.38 3.20
C SER A 544 -8.16 36.65 4.07
N ARG A 545 -9.15 36.83 4.93
CA ARG A 545 -9.17 37.91 5.92
C ARG A 545 -7.94 37.92 6.82
N GLU A 546 -7.40 36.73 7.10
CA GLU A 546 -6.21 36.57 7.94
C GLU A 546 -4.90 36.74 7.17
N GLY A 547 -5.00 36.99 5.85
CA GLY A 547 -3.82 37.13 4.98
C GLY A 547 -3.22 35.80 4.51
N VAL A 548 -3.89 34.68 4.73
CA VAL A 548 -3.43 33.37 4.28
C VAL A 548 -3.67 33.21 2.79
N THR A 549 -2.62 32.83 2.07
CA THR A 549 -2.68 32.55 0.63
C THR A 549 -2.63 31.06 0.37
N PRO A 550 -3.33 30.53 -0.66
CA PRO A 550 -3.24 29.11 -0.98
C PRO A 550 -1.90 28.74 -1.61
N ASP A 551 -1.49 27.50 -1.41
CA ASP A 551 -0.38 26.88 -2.14
C ASP A 551 -0.83 26.33 -3.48
N ILE A 552 -2.06 25.84 -3.55
CA ILE A 552 -2.65 25.22 -4.74
C ILE A 552 -4.09 25.71 -4.90
N ILE A 553 -4.47 26.02 -6.13
CA ILE A 553 -5.86 26.33 -6.48
C ILE A 553 -6.32 25.27 -7.48
N ILE A 554 -7.35 24.54 -7.11
CA ILE A 554 -7.96 23.50 -7.96
C ILE A 554 -9.32 23.95 -8.47
N ASN A 555 -9.69 23.47 -9.65
CA ASN A 555 -10.97 23.81 -10.27
C ASN A 555 -12.12 23.08 -9.54
N PRO A 556 -13.20 23.80 -9.17
CA PRO A 556 -14.36 23.15 -8.55
C PRO A 556 -15.08 22.16 -9.48
N HIS A 557 -14.93 22.26 -10.79
CA HIS A 557 -15.52 21.32 -11.74
C HIS A 557 -14.89 19.91 -11.69
N ALA A 558 -13.78 19.74 -10.99
CA ALA A 558 -13.19 18.43 -10.75
C ALA A 558 -13.97 17.59 -9.74
N ILE A 559 -14.87 18.17 -8.96
CA ILE A 559 -15.54 17.49 -7.84
C ILE A 559 -16.87 16.82 -8.24
N PRO A 560 -17.84 17.51 -8.92
CA PRO A 560 -19.20 16.95 -9.06
C PRO A 560 -19.28 15.64 -9.82
N SER A 561 -18.59 15.53 -10.96
CA SER A 561 -18.63 14.33 -11.82
C SER A 561 -17.92 13.14 -11.21
N ARG A 562 -16.93 13.38 -10.38
CA ARG A 562 -16.06 12.35 -9.79
C ARG A 562 -16.55 11.88 -8.42
N MET A 563 -17.38 12.66 -7.79
CA MET A 563 -17.97 12.35 -6.48
C MET A 563 -16.90 12.00 -5.42
N THR A 564 -15.80 12.75 -5.42
CA THR A 564 -14.74 12.59 -4.42
C THR A 564 -15.04 13.41 -3.17
N ILE A 565 -16.12 13.10 -2.51
CA ILE A 565 -16.61 13.84 -1.35
C ILE A 565 -15.61 13.77 -0.19
N ALA A 566 -14.86 12.67 -0.09
CA ALA A 566 -13.84 12.51 0.94
C ALA A 566 -12.73 13.57 0.86
N HIS A 567 -12.44 14.08 -0.33
CA HIS A 567 -11.50 15.18 -0.52
C HIS A 567 -11.94 16.43 0.25
N LEU A 568 -13.22 16.76 0.16
CA LEU A 568 -13.82 17.90 0.88
C LEU A 568 -13.83 17.68 2.39
N ILE A 569 -14.18 16.46 2.83
CA ILE A 569 -14.19 16.09 4.25
C ILE A 569 -12.77 16.08 4.83
N GLU A 570 -11.80 15.63 4.08
CA GLU A 570 -10.38 15.69 4.46
C GLU A 570 -9.93 17.14 4.69
N CYS A 571 -10.26 18.03 3.76
CA CYS A 571 -9.93 19.46 3.89
C CYS A 571 -10.55 20.06 5.15
N LEU A 572 -11.82 19.76 5.40
CA LEU A 572 -12.55 20.25 6.57
C LEU A 572 -11.94 19.70 7.87
N LEU A 573 -11.70 18.41 7.94
CA LEU A 573 -11.08 17.76 9.10
C LEU A 573 -9.66 18.26 9.35
N SER A 574 -8.87 18.43 8.30
CA SER A 574 -7.49 18.95 8.40
C SER A 574 -7.48 20.37 8.93
N LYS A 575 -8.43 21.19 8.52
CA LYS A 575 -8.59 22.56 9.02
C LYS A 575 -8.90 22.58 10.52
N VAL A 576 -9.81 21.73 10.98
CA VAL A 576 -10.10 21.55 12.40
C VAL A 576 -8.88 21.06 13.16
N SER A 577 -8.14 20.11 12.59
CA SER A 577 -6.94 19.52 13.21
C SER A 577 -5.85 20.55 13.44
N THR A 578 -5.64 21.48 12.50
CA THR A 578 -4.69 22.57 12.67
C THR A 578 -5.07 23.52 13.79
N LEU A 579 -6.36 23.74 14.01
CA LEU A 579 -6.86 24.63 15.06
C LEU A 579 -6.83 23.98 16.44
N GLU A 580 -7.07 22.68 16.53
CA GLU A 580 -7.08 21.93 17.79
C GLU A 580 -5.71 21.35 18.17
N GLY A 581 -4.76 21.29 17.23
CA GLY A 581 -3.42 20.79 17.48
C GLY A 581 -3.33 19.27 17.61
N MET A 582 -4.23 18.53 16.93
CA MET A 582 -4.25 17.07 16.93
C MET A 582 -4.37 16.53 15.51
N GLU A 583 -4.04 15.24 15.33
CA GLU A 583 -4.27 14.56 14.07
C GLU A 583 -5.75 14.17 13.94
N GLY A 584 -6.36 14.45 12.79
CA GLY A 584 -7.74 14.05 12.51
C GLY A 584 -7.82 12.57 12.16
N ASP A 585 -8.80 11.88 12.75
CA ASP A 585 -9.07 10.47 12.44
C ASP A 585 -10.01 10.37 11.23
N ALA A 586 -9.49 9.90 10.12
CA ALA A 586 -10.21 9.71 8.86
C ALA A 586 -10.39 8.22 8.52
N THR A 587 -10.37 7.35 9.51
CA THR A 587 -10.59 5.91 9.33
C THR A 587 -11.98 5.66 8.73
N PRO A 588 -12.11 4.81 7.70
CA PRO A 588 -13.42 4.51 7.13
C PRO A 588 -14.30 3.73 8.09
N PHE A 589 -15.62 3.80 7.87
CA PHE A 589 -16.63 3.09 8.64
C PHE A 589 -16.66 3.47 10.13
N THR A 590 -16.37 4.74 10.43
CA THR A 590 -16.44 5.30 11.77
C THR A 590 -17.59 6.32 11.87
N ASP A 591 -17.92 6.73 13.10
CA ASP A 591 -19.03 7.65 13.37
C ASP A 591 -18.69 9.13 13.13
N VAL A 592 -17.56 9.43 12.49
CA VAL A 592 -17.19 10.81 12.16
C VAL A 592 -18.09 11.32 11.04
N THR A 593 -18.92 12.31 11.36
CA THR A 593 -19.87 12.93 10.42
C THR A 593 -19.41 14.31 10.02
N VAL A 594 -19.90 14.79 8.87
CA VAL A 594 -19.65 16.17 8.41
C VAL A 594 -20.17 17.18 9.45
N ASP A 595 -21.33 16.91 10.05
CA ASP A 595 -21.92 17.79 11.04
C ASP A 595 -21.06 17.90 12.30
N SER A 596 -20.47 16.80 12.79
CA SER A 596 -19.59 16.83 13.96
C SER A 596 -18.32 17.65 13.70
N VAL A 597 -17.71 17.48 12.54
CA VAL A 597 -16.52 18.24 12.14
C VAL A 597 -16.86 19.71 11.93
N SER A 598 -18.00 20.00 11.30
CA SER A 598 -18.49 21.37 11.08
C SER A 598 -18.73 22.13 12.39
N GLU A 599 -19.27 21.45 13.40
CA GLU A 599 -19.52 22.06 14.72
C GLU A 599 -18.20 22.40 15.42
N LEU A 600 -17.18 21.54 15.33
CA LEU A 600 -15.85 21.83 15.86
C LEU A 600 -15.22 23.04 15.16
N LEU A 601 -15.37 23.13 13.84
CA LEU A 601 -14.85 24.26 13.07
C LEU A 601 -15.57 25.57 13.45
N ARG A 602 -16.88 25.52 13.65
CA ARG A 602 -17.68 26.68 14.11
C ARG A 602 -17.22 27.19 15.48
N LYS A 603 -16.87 26.29 16.40
CA LYS A 603 -16.36 26.65 17.74
C LYS A 603 -15.05 27.45 17.66
N HIS A 604 -14.24 27.23 16.64
CA HIS A 604 -13.00 27.99 16.44
C HIS A 604 -13.18 29.31 15.69
N GLY A 605 -14.44 29.73 15.42
CA GLY A 605 -14.76 31.02 14.81
C GLY A 605 -14.73 31.03 13.28
N TYR A 606 -14.64 29.86 12.63
CA TYR A 606 -14.69 29.74 11.18
C TYR A 606 -16.12 29.40 10.71
N GLN A 607 -16.38 29.60 9.42
CA GLN A 607 -17.62 29.16 8.82
C GLN A 607 -17.70 27.63 8.87
N SER A 608 -18.83 27.09 9.30
CA SER A 608 -18.99 25.66 9.63
C SER A 608 -18.68 24.70 8.47
N ARG A 609 -18.91 25.11 7.23
CA ARG A 609 -18.67 24.28 6.05
C ARG A 609 -17.32 24.54 5.37
N GLY A 610 -16.44 25.33 6.00
CA GLY A 610 -15.08 25.55 5.53
C GLY A 610 -14.92 26.65 4.47
N PHE A 611 -15.97 27.41 4.18
CA PHE A 611 -15.89 28.53 3.24
C PHE A 611 -15.27 29.77 3.91
N GLU A 612 -14.48 30.48 3.12
CA GLU A 612 -13.89 31.75 3.56
C GLU A 612 -14.10 32.84 2.53
N ILE A 613 -14.19 34.07 3.01
CA ILE A 613 -14.21 35.26 2.18
C ILE A 613 -12.77 35.54 1.77
N MET A 614 -12.52 35.63 0.49
CA MET A 614 -11.19 35.89 -0.06
C MET A 614 -11.20 37.14 -0.94
N TYR A 615 -10.01 37.71 -1.10
CA TYR A 615 -9.77 38.92 -1.87
C TYR A 615 -8.86 38.60 -3.05
N ASN A 616 -9.11 39.27 -4.18
CA ASN A 616 -8.31 39.09 -5.38
C ASN A 616 -6.91 39.70 -5.14
N GLY A 617 -5.86 38.90 -5.36
CA GLY A 617 -4.47 39.33 -5.18
C GLY A 617 -4.01 40.34 -6.21
N HIS A 618 -4.62 40.41 -7.39
CA HIS A 618 -4.27 41.37 -8.44
C HIS A 618 -4.89 42.74 -8.19
N THR A 619 -6.10 42.80 -7.66
CA THR A 619 -6.88 44.04 -7.54
C THR A 619 -7.16 44.45 -6.09
N GLY A 620 -7.02 43.55 -5.15
CA GLY A 620 -7.39 43.75 -3.76
C GLY A 620 -8.92 43.75 -3.50
N ARG A 621 -9.71 43.47 -4.53
CA ARG A 621 -11.15 43.48 -4.46
C ARG A 621 -11.66 42.15 -3.89
N LYS A 622 -12.70 42.21 -3.05
CA LYS A 622 -13.37 41.03 -2.52
C LYS A 622 -13.94 40.17 -3.65
N LEU A 623 -13.68 38.87 -3.61
CA LEU A 623 -14.27 37.91 -4.53
C LEU A 623 -15.78 37.79 -4.29
N ARG A 624 -16.57 37.65 -5.36
CA ARG A 624 -18.04 37.57 -5.27
C ARG A 624 -18.53 36.29 -4.61
N ALA A 625 -17.77 35.22 -4.69
CA ALA A 625 -18.10 33.91 -4.13
C ALA A 625 -17.21 33.62 -2.93
N GLN A 626 -17.77 32.91 -1.95
CA GLN A 626 -16.97 32.32 -0.88
C GLN A 626 -16.19 31.12 -1.44
N VAL A 627 -14.97 30.93 -0.97
CA VAL A 627 -14.03 29.89 -1.44
C VAL A 627 -13.91 28.82 -0.37
N PHE A 628 -14.05 27.57 -0.77
CA PHE A 628 -13.74 26.43 0.09
C PHE A 628 -12.21 26.33 0.23
N PHE A 629 -11.72 26.49 1.45
CA PHE A 629 -10.31 26.79 1.70
C PHE A 629 -9.81 26.08 2.95
N GLY A 630 -8.72 25.36 2.84
CA GLY A 630 -8.11 24.65 3.96
C GLY A 630 -6.98 23.73 3.54
N PRO A 631 -6.32 23.08 4.52
CA PRO A 631 -5.23 22.15 4.23
C PRO A 631 -5.73 20.85 3.61
N THR A 632 -5.03 20.39 2.59
CA THR A 632 -5.25 19.07 1.98
C THR A 632 -3.91 18.44 1.69
N TYR A 633 -3.78 17.15 1.95
CA TYR A 633 -2.53 16.42 1.70
C TYR A 633 -2.37 16.15 0.22
N TYR A 634 -1.29 16.66 -0.36
CA TYR A 634 -0.95 16.52 -1.77
C TYR A 634 0.32 15.69 -1.97
N GLN A 635 0.38 14.99 -3.08
CA GLN A 635 1.47 14.12 -3.50
C GLN A 635 2.06 14.63 -4.80
N ARG A 636 3.38 14.64 -4.90
CA ARG A 636 4.07 14.87 -6.17
C ARG A 636 4.31 13.53 -6.85
N LEU A 637 3.78 13.38 -8.07
CA LEU A 637 3.96 12.15 -8.83
C LEU A 637 5.25 12.17 -9.65
N ARG A 638 5.75 10.99 -10.00
CA ARG A 638 7.00 10.85 -10.76
C ARG A 638 6.93 11.30 -12.22
N HIS A 639 5.74 11.60 -12.75
CA HIS A 639 5.55 12.07 -14.12
C HIS A 639 5.88 13.56 -14.19
N MET A 640 7.12 13.88 -14.57
CA MET A 640 7.62 15.24 -14.70
C MET A 640 7.72 15.63 -16.17
N VAL A 641 7.45 16.89 -16.47
CA VAL A 641 7.39 17.40 -17.84
C VAL A 641 8.72 17.28 -18.57
N ASP A 642 9.84 17.48 -17.88
CA ASP A 642 11.17 17.39 -18.48
C ASP A 642 11.50 15.98 -19.00
N ASP A 643 10.96 14.95 -18.37
CA ASP A 643 11.14 13.56 -18.78
C ASP A 643 10.28 13.19 -20.00
N LYS A 644 9.27 14.00 -20.31
CA LYS A 644 8.29 13.74 -21.38
C LYS A 644 8.45 14.67 -22.59
N ILE A 645 9.32 15.67 -22.54
CA ILE A 645 9.60 16.56 -23.66
C ILE A 645 10.40 15.79 -24.72
N HIS A 646 9.84 15.74 -25.91
CA HIS A 646 10.52 15.22 -27.09
C HIS A 646 10.95 16.40 -27.96
N ALA A 647 12.25 16.54 -28.16
CA ALA A 647 12.78 17.57 -29.04
C ALA A 647 12.57 17.19 -30.53
#